data_8a0a2b2c321ccb065a7fee097a5fa4f2
#
_entry.id   8a0a2b2c321ccb065a7fee097a5fa4f2
#
_cell.length_a   1.000
_cell.length_b   1.000
_cell.length_c   1.000
_cell.angle_alpha   90.00
_cell.angle_beta   90.00
_cell.angle_gamma   90.00
#
_symmetry.space_group_name_H-M   'P 1'
#
loop_
_entity.id
_entity.type
_entity.pdbx_description
1 polymer ?
#
loop_
_entity_poly.entity_id
_entity_poly.type
_entity_poly.pdbx_seq_one_letter_code
_entity_poly.pdbx_strand_id
1 'polypeptide(L)'
;MDYVHLLCLCQLLHVVGSIDPSFFPCDNEVNRTHVDCSQRKLSHIPWIQSPFVTLLNLSHTKIQKVRGVSFSGVPNLQELDLRWNCLPGSLRDLGNPLCQMDINKDAFRGLKKLRNLYLSGNSLSSLPWLPTSLEVLDLEYNHLFNISEPLGTPWLQKLFLGKNCHYLNPCNQSFHINERVFNELSNLTKLNLGFNNITSIPLGLPLSLHKLDLRENKISEVGEEAFVGMTKLTSLNLEWNCQRCDHAAQPCFPCLNNNSLKLHRNSLKINNSLLTFLSLRGNSLLTFPEGLFSSLRQLKRLDISDNFLSLAIRNGSFFQELSQLTWLSLIYNYEPKKTFHNLVLSNYLSQITNLEYLLLSGNFFLELSSESLAVLGKLRHLQTLELRMNFIKSSNLSAFGRLPSLRKVDLSQNLLHFLPKCTNNSMYQLPQVSVNQNGYTRVDDLNPPPMVWERREALNGNQIDFYYENAFRELNATLKALDLSNNEFHFLMRGMGHRFGFINNLPSLEVLSLNDNDIGMRIDQALYSISLKYLYFAGNHLNIMWNTGDNYHKFFKNLTNLVYLDISRNQLRSLSQEVICNLPQNLRALRLSDNLLNYFPWENITVLGQLQHFNISKNRLSSLPNVIIPFRSNFTLLDLSYNWISKLPEKFFRKMQGLRYLYLNNNRLKILKHQTLPDLMRHGSNLKTLTLHGNPFACSCDTAWFADFLWASPVYIPLLTTHVQCEFPESLQGTSLLTMDPRSCPEIFGRVYFLSTSFLVLVLTALPLLKHLYGWDLWYCFQLLWAGHKGYSQLPGSDYDDHYDAFVVFDTENQSVRDWVYNELTVHLENGGRRRFRLCLEERDWLPGLSCIENLHNAVYSSAKTVFVLTSGGTGANVSGMIRQVFFMVQQRLLDEKVDVAVLVLLDEVFPKMKYLQLRKRLCSKSVLSWPRNPRAQPLFWNSMRAALSSDNLRSYDSNMSESFM
;
A
#
# COMPACT_ATOMS: atom_id res chain seq x y z
N MET A 1 47.76 9.97 -23.35
CA MET A 1 46.74 8.93 -23.22
C MET A 1 46.46 8.53 -21.78
N ASP A 2 47.31 8.88 -20.83
CA ASP A 2 47.24 8.40 -19.45
C ASP A 2 46.32 9.20 -18.50
N TYR A 3 45.97 10.43 -18.85
CA TYR A 3 45.09 11.26 -18.03
C TYR A 3 43.59 10.92 -18.15
N VAL A 4 43.16 10.35 -19.27
CA VAL A 4 41.78 9.94 -19.49
C VAL A 4 41.47 8.64 -18.76
N HIS A 5 42.44 7.73 -18.68
CA HIS A 5 42.32 6.49 -17.90
C HIS A 5 42.27 6.74 -16.39
N LEU A 6 42.99 7.73 -15.90
CA LEU A 6 42.97 8.09 -14.46
C LEU A 6 41.65 8.74 -14.04
N LEU A 7 41.07 9.57 -14.90
CA LEU A 7 39.73 10.16 -14.65
C LEU A 7 38.61 9.12 -14.69
N CYS A 8 38.68 8.14 -15.60
CA CYS A 8 37.72 7.02 -15.60
C CYS A 8 37.87 6.10 -14.38
N LEU A 9 39.10 5.86 -13.90
CA LEU A 9 39.32 5.07 -12.68
C LEU A 9 38.91 5.80 -11.42
N CYS A 10 39.07 7.12 -11.32
CA CYS A 10 38.55 7.91 -10.21
C CYS A 10 37.02 7.98 -10.19
N GLN A 11 36.36 7.98 -11.35
CA GLN A 11 34.89 7.90 -11.41
C GLN A 11 34.38 6.50 -11.07
N LEU A 12 35.10 5.43 -11.37
CA LEU A 12 34.77 4.07 -10.98
C LEU A 12 35.03 3.77 -9.50
N LEU A 13 36.00 4.43 -8.87
CA LEU A 13 36.30 4.27 -7.43
C LEU A 13 35.36 5.11 -6.52
N HIS A 14 34.64 6.10 -7.04
CA HIS A 14 33.61 6.84 -6.29
C HIS A 14 32.22 6.21 -6.35
N VAL A 15 32.02 5.11 -7.06
CA VAL A 15 30.76 4.34 -7.14
C VAL A 15 30.67 3.24 -6.07
N VAL A 16 31.69 3.00 -5.26
CA VAL A 16 31.67 2.03 -4.15
C VAL A 16 31.54 2.74 -2.78
N GLY A 17 30.71 3.76 -2.68
CA GLY A 17 30.42 4.49 -1.45
C GLY A 17 28.97 4.29 -0.99
N SER A 18 28.77 3.27 -0.10
CA SER A 18 27.67 3.14 0.86
C SER A 18 26.23 3.23 0.34
N ILE A 19 25.78 2.16 -0.28
CA ILE A 19 24.44 1.69 -0.02
C ILE A 19 24.55 0.99 1.33
N ASP A 20 23.86 1.49 2.35
CA ASP A 20 23.60 0.72 3.56
C ASP A 20 22.22 0.06 3.39
N PRO A 21 22.16 -1.13 2.76
CA PRO A 21 20.91 -1.83 2.50
C PRO A 21 20.61 -2.80 3.63
N SER A 22 21.06 -2.53 4.86
CA SER A 22 21.14 -3.53 5.91
C SER A 22 19.79 -4.07 6.37
N PHE A 23 18.68 -3.42 6.03
CA PHE A 23 17.35 -3.85 6.48
C PHE A 23 16.35 -4.15 5.35
N PHE A 24 16.67 -3.81 4.12
CA PHE A 24 15.77 -4.17 3.02
C PHE A 24 15.77 -5.70 2.81
N PRO A 25 14.62 -6.36 2.69
CA PRO A 25 13.29 -5.85 2.42
C PRO A 25 12.39 -5.67 3.66
N CYS A 26 12.93 -5.41 4.82
CA CYS A 26 12.22 -5.35 6.09
C CYS A 26 11.98 -3.91 6.55
N ASP A 27 10.91 -3.70 7.31
CA ASP A 27 10.66 -2.44 7.98
C ASP A 27 11.45 -2.39 9.29
N ASN A 28 11.97 -1.25 9.66
CA ASN A 28 12.64 -1.05 10.94
C ASN A 28 12.02 0.12 11.70
N GLU A 29 11.95 0.01 13.01
CA GLU A 29 11.58 1.14 13.86
C GLU A 29 12.71 2.18 13.94
N VAL A 30 12.34 3.40 14.33
CA VAL A 30 13.25 4.57 14.43
C VAL A 30 14.54 4.26 15.18
N ASN A 31 14.50 3.36 16.17
CA ASN A 31 15.66 2.97 16.99
C ASN A 31 16.48 1.81 16.41
N ARG A 32 16.10 1.26 15.26
CA ARG A 32 16.76 0.12 14.59
C ARG A 32 16.86 -1.15 15.45
N THR A 33 16.07 -1.26 16.52
CA THR A 33 16.08 -2.40 17.44
C THR A 33 15.07 -3.47 17.04
N HIS A 34 13.98 -3.08 16.36
CA HIS A 34 12.92 -3.94 15.88
C HIS A 34 12.92 -3.97 14.37
N VAL A 35 12.97 -5.16 13.80
CA VAL A 35 12.97 -5.38 12.36
C VAL A 35 11.77 -6.26 12.00
N ASP A 36 10.88 -5.74 11.18
CA ASP A 36 9.68 -6.44 10.72
C ASP A 36 9.79 -6.81 9.24
N CYS A 37 9.91 -8.11 9.00
CA CYS A 37 9.93 -8.71 7.67
C CYS A 37 8.65 -9.51 7.39
N SER A 38 7.63 -9.38 8.24
CA SER A 38 6.41 -10.20 8.14
C SER A 38 5.62 -9.95 6.85
N GLN A 39 4.81 -10.93 6.48
CA GLN A 39 3.89 -10.90 5.32
C GLN A 39 4.57 -10.64 3.96
N ARG A 40 5.87 -10.88 3.87
CA ARG A 40 6.63 -10.75 2.63
C ARG A 40 6.82 -12.12 1.97
N LYS A 41 6.92 -12.14 0.65
CA LYS A 41 7.16 -13.38 -0.10
C LYS A 41 8.65 -13.81 -0.06
N LEU A 42 9.27 -13.73 1.11
CA LEU A 42 10.67 -14.12 1.29
C LEU A 42 10.80 -15.64 1.27
N SER A 43 11.69 -16.16 0.46
CA SER A 43 12.04 -17.59 0.40
C SER A 43 13.21 -17.96 1.32
N HIS A 44 13.96 -16.98 1.79
CA HIS A 44 15.12 -17.13 2.67
C HIS A 44 15.20 -15.96 3.65
N ILE A 45 15.91 -16.16 4.73
CA ILE A 45 16.12 -15.13 5.75
C ILE A 45 17.04 -14.06 5.16
N PRO A 46 16.65 -12.77 5.17
CA PRO A 46 17.48 -11.70 4.68
C PRO A 46 18.76 -11.56 5.51
N TRP A 47 19.86 -11.20 4.86
CA TRP A 47 21.15 -11.01 5.53
C TRP A 47 21.16 -9.70 6.30
N ILE A 48 20.83 -9.75 7.59
CA ILE A 48 20.82 -8.58 8.49
C ILE A 48 22.09 -8.62 9.33
N GLN A 49 22.92 -7.58 9.23
CA GLN A 49 24.11 -7.40 10.05
C GLN A 49 23.92 -6.18 10.98
N SER A 50 23.38 -6.41 12.16
CA SER A 50 23.22 -5.33 13.14
C SER A 50 23.22 -5.88 14.56
N PRO A 51 24.15 -5.47 15.41
CA PRO A 51 24.17 -5.85 16.82
C PRO A 51 23.08 -5.18 17.64
N PHE A 52 22.37 -4.19 17.08
CA PHE A 52 21.30 -3.46 17.77
C PHE A 52 19.95 -4.15 17.69
N VAL A 53 19.76 -5.08 16.75
CA VAL A 53 18.51 -5.77 16.57
C VAL A 53 18.22 -6.70 17.73
N THR A 54 17.10 -6.45 18.41
CA THR A 54 16.61 -7.25 19.53
C THR A 54 15.35 -8.04 19.18
N LEU A 55 14.55 -7.56 18.24
CA LEU A 55 13.35 -8.22 17.75
C LEU A 55 13.41 -8.37 16.24
N LEU A 56 13.18 -9.61 15.76
CA LEU A 56 13.12 -9.93 14.34
C LEU A 56 11.83 -10.69 14.04
N ASN A 57 10.95 -10.08 13.27
CA ASN A 57 9.70 -10.68 12.83
C ASN A 57 9.82 -11.14 11.37
N LEU A 58 9.77 -12.45 11.17
CA LEU A 58 9.80 -13.14 9.88
C LEU A 58 8.51 -13.96 9.65
N SER A 59 7.44 -13.63 10.35
CA SER A 59 6.18 -14.37 10.26
C SER A 59 5.48 -14.15 8.91
N HIS A 60 4.65 -15.14 8.52
CA HIS A 60 3.85 -15.07 7.29
C HIS A 60 4.68 -14.78 6.01
N THR A 61 5.90 -15.28 5.95
CA THR A 61 6.74 -15.27 4.74
C THR A 61 6.64 -16.62 4.02
N LYS A 62 7.59 -16.97 3.18
CA LYS A 62 7.69 -18.30 2.53
C LYS A 62 9.01 -19.01 2.86
N ILE A 63 9.59 -18.69 4.00
CA ILE A 63 10.87 -19.26 4.44
C ILE A 63 10.64 -20.70 4.83
N GLN A 64 11.29 -21.62 4.10
CA GLN A 64 11.18 -23.07 4.34
C GLN A 64 12.45 -23.66 4.97
N LYS A 65 13.57 -22.96 4.91
CA LYS A 65 14.86 -23.43 5.41
C LYS A 65 15.54 -22.40 6.31
N VAL A 66 15.93 -22.84 7.49
CA VAL A 66 16.70 -22.05 8.46
C VAL A 66 18.06 -22.74 8.65
N ARG A 67 19.14 -22.09 8.19
CA ARG A 67 20.50 -22.61 8.28
C ARG A 67 21.16 -22.24 9.61
N GLY A 68 22.23 -22.94 9.99
CA GLY A 68 22.98 -22.64 11.22
C GLY A 68 23.57 -21.24 11.31
N VAL A 69 23.83 -20.60 10.18
CA VAL A 69 24.41 -19.25 10.09
C VAL A 69 23.35 -18.13 9.85
N SER A 70 22.08 -18.49 9.76
CA SER A 70 21.03 -17.55 9.35
C SER A 70 20.89 -16.32 10.25
N PHE A 71 21.26 -16.42 11.50
CA PHE A 71 21.14 -15.37 12.51
C PHE A 71 22.48 -14.87 13.04
N SER A 72 23.59 -15.22 12.40
CA SER A 72 24.94 -14.82 12.84
C SER A 72 25.15 -13.30 12.87
N GLY A 73 24.45 -12.56 12.04
CA GLY A 73 24.53 -11.09 11.99
C GLY A 73 23.73 -10.35 13.08
N VAL A 74 22.93 -11.06 13.89
CA VAL A 74 22.05 -10.46 14.93
C VAL A 74 22.27 -11.12 16.31
N PRO A 75 23.48 -11.06 16.90
CA PRO A 75 23.84 -11.82 18.09
C PRO A 75 23.08 -11.41 19.37
N ASN A 76 22.49 -10.23 19.40
CA ASN A 76 21.77 -9.69 20.55
C ASN A 76 20.25 -9.91 20.46
N LEU A 77 19.81 -10.75 19.55
CA LEU A 77 18.38 -11.04 19.35
C LEU A 77 17.75 -11.60 20.61
N GLN A 78 16.65 -10.99 21.05
CA GLN A 78 15.86 -11.41 22.21
C GLN A 78 14.54 -12.05 21.82
N GLU A 79 13.99 -11.63 20.68
CA GLU A 79 12.72 -12.15 20.19
C GLU A 79 12.81 -12.48 18.71
N LEU A 80 12.40 -13.69 18.35
CA LEU A 80 12.37 -14.19 16.98
C LEU A 80 11.00 -14.77 16.67
N ASP A 81 10.36 -14.18 15.67
CA ASP A 81 9.07 -14.64 15.16
C ASP A 81 9.23 -15.24 13.77
N LEU A 82 9.04 -16.55 13.66
CA LEU A 82 9.05 -17.33 12.43
C LEU A 82 7.68 -17.96 12.12
N ARG A 83 6.61 -17.50 12.74
CA ARG A 83 5.28 -18.11 12.61
C ARG A 83 4.75 -18.09 11.17
N TRP A 84 3.95 -19.11 10.85
CA TRP A 84 3.13 -19.18 9.64
C TRP A 84 3.92 -19.12 8.33
N ASN A 85 5.08 -19.70 8.28
CA ASN A 85 5.89 -19.81 7.06
C ASN A 85 5.60 -21.07 6.26
N CYS A 86 5.19 -22.15 6.92
CA CYS A 86 4.85 -23.43 6.30
C CYS A 86 3.54 -23.97 6.87
N LEU A 87 2.42 -23.46 6.37
CA LEU A 87 1.09 -23.82 6.84
C LEU A 87 0.83 -25.35 6.78
N PRO A 88 0.21 -25.93 7.82
CA PRO A 88 -0.29 -27.31 7.78
C PRO A 88 -1.25 -27.53 6.60
N GLY A 89 -1.28 -28.76 6.08
CA GLY A 89 -2.01 -29.08 4.84
C GLY A 89 -3.50 -28.74 4.84
N SER A 90 -4.15 -28.83 6.01
CA SER A 90 -5.57 -28.52 6.20
C SER A 90 -5.92 -27.03 6.19
N LEU A 91 -4.96 -26.18 6.40
CA LEU A 91 -5.12 -24.71 6.40
C LEU A 91 -4.68 -24.05 5.08
N ARG A 92 -4.40 -24.85 4.06
CA ARG A 92 -3.94 -24.37 2.76
C ARG A 92 -5.07 -24.35 1.75
N ASP A 93 -4.94 -23.41 0.81
CA ASP A 93 -5.73 -23.43 -0.41
C ASP A 93 -5.38 -24.67 -1.25
N LEU A 94 -6.39 -25.29 -1.86
CA LEU A 94 -6.25 -26.41 -2.77
C LEU A 94 -5.40 -26.00 -3.99
N GLY A 95 -4.11 -26.28 -3.94
CA GLY A 95 -3.16 -25.96 -5.01
C GLY A 95 -1.74 -25.64 -4.55
N ASN A 96 -1.52 -25.38 -3.28
CA ASN A 96 -0.19 -25.14 -2.77
C ASN A 96 0.53 -26.46 -2.41
N PRO A 97 1.82 -26.64 -2.76
CA PRO A 97 2.57 -27.85 -2.43
C PRO A 97 2.72 -28.02 -0.93
N LEU A 98 2.89 -29.28 -0.49
CA LEU A 98 3.17 -29.60 0.90
C LEU A 98 4.43 -28.88 1.34
N CYS A 99 4.36 -28.18 2.47
CA CYS A 99 5.44 -27.43 3.05
C CYS A 99 5.76 -27.97 4.44
N GLN A 100 7.03 -28.17 4.71
CA GLN A 100 7.57 -28.45 6.02
C GLN A 100 8.78 -27.53 6.21
N MET A 101 8.85 -26.81 7.30
CA MET A 101 10.01 -25.99 7.60
C MET A 101 11.17 -26.90 8.06
N ASP A 102 12.30 -26.78 7.38
CA ASP A 102 13.55 -27.45 7.73
C ASP A 102 14.42 -26.48 8.53
N ILE A 103 14.59 -26.77 9.82
CA ILE A 103 15.44 -25.98 10.72
C ILE A 103 16.68 -26.81 11.06
N ASN A 104 17.85 -26.27 10.70
CA ASN A 104 19.11 -26.89 11.09
C ASN A 104 19.18 -27.01 12.61
N LYS A 105 19.70 -28.15 13.11
CA LYS A 105 19.78 -28.43 14.55
C LYS A 105 20.46 -27.31 15.35
N ASP A 106 21.48 -26.66 14.77
CA ASP A 106 22.28 -25.61 15.43
C ASP A 106 21.80 -24.18 15.08
N ALA A 107 20.65 -24.03 14.41
CA ALA A 107 20.18 -22.75 13.92
C ALA A 107 20.09 -21.64 14.99
N PHE A 108 19.72 -22.00 16.20
CA PHE A 108 19.54 -21.05 17.30
C PHE A 108 20.68 -21.09 18.35
N ARG A 109 21.67 -21.94 18.17
CA ARG A 109 22.76 -22.16 19.14
C ARG A 109 23.57 -20.90 19.44
N GLY A 110 23.71 -20.02 18.45
CA GLY A 110 24.44 -18.74 18.57
C GLY A 110 23.67 -17.65 19.31
N LEU A 111 22.34 -17.78 19.49
CA LEU A 111 21.46 -16.76 20.03
C LEU A 111 21.36 -16.83 21.56
N LYS A 112 22.44 -16.54 22.24
CA LYS A 112 22.54 -16.68 23.72
C LYS A 112 21.62 -15.75 24.53
N LYS A 113 21.05 -14.72 23.89
CA LYS A 113 20.14 -13.75 24.52
C LYS A 113 18.69 -13.94 24.12
N LEU A 114 18.37 -14.96 23.31
CA LEU A 114 17.03 -15.20 22.83
C LEU A 114 16.13 -15.64 23.99
N ARG A 115 15.07 -14.87 24.25
CA ARG A 115 14.08 -15.13 25.29
C ARG A 115 12.77 -15.63 24.70
N ASN A 116 12.33 -15.08 23.58
CA ASN A 116 11.06 -15.40 22.96
C ASN A 116 11.30 -16.01 21.58
N LEU A 117 10.82 -17.23 21.38
CA LEU A 117 10.88 -17.93 20.10
C LEU A 117 9.48 -18.40 19.68
N TYR A 118 9.03 -17.91 18.53
CA TYR A 118 7.73 -18.26 17.98
C TYR A 118 7.91 -19.04 16.68
N LEU A 119 7.50 -20.31 16.71
CA LEU A 119 7.63 -21.27 15.60
C LEU A 119 6.29 -21.87 15.17
N SER A 120 5.16 -21.30 15.61
CA SER A 120 3.85 -21.87 15.29
C SER A 120 3.52 -21.82 13.81
N GLY A 121 2.76 -22.80 13.32
CA GLY A 121 2.29 -22.84 11.93
C GLY A 121 3.37 -23.18 10.90
N ASN A 122 4.34 -24.02 11.24
CA ASN A 122 5.49 -24.36 10.38
C ASN A 122 5.59 -25.84 10.01
N SER A 123 4.59 -26.65 10.37
CA SER A 123 4.57 -28.09 10.08
C SER A 123 5.83 -28.85 10.57
N LEU A 124 6.42 -28.40 11.69
CA LEU A 124 7.60 -29.03 12.29
C LEU A 124 7.27 -30.41 12.83
N SER A 125 8.07 -31.40 12.49
CA SER A 125 7.95 -32.77 13.03
C SER A 125 8.98 -33.08 14.11
N SER A 126 10.01 -32.26 14.25
CA SER A 126 11.07 -32.41 15.29
C SER A 126 11.53 -31.04 15.76
N LEU A 127 12.11 -30.97 16.93
CA LEU A 127 12.64 -29.74 17.51
C LEU A 127 14.13 -29.59 17.23
N PRO A 128 14.61 -28.39 16.86
CA PRO A 128 16.02 -28.07 16.86
C PRO A 128 16.56 -27.90 18.29
N TRP A 129 17.87 -27.76 18.45
CA TRP A 129 18.47 -27.37 19.73
C TRP A 129 17.99 -25.96 20.13
N LEU A 130 17.46 -25.85 21.32
CA LEU A 130 16.89 -24.63 21.87
C LEU A 130 17.91 -23.90 22.76
N PRO A 131 18.00 -22.57 22.70
CA PRO A 131 18.83 -21.79 23.62
C PRO A 131 18.33 -21.93 25.06
N THR A 132 19.25 -22.12 26.01
CA THR A 132 18.95 -22.21 27.44
C THR A 132 18.33 -20.92 28.01
N SER A 133 18.48 -19.78 27.32
CA SER A 133 17.95 -18.46 27.71
C SER A 133 16.46 -18.29 27.46
N LEU A 134 15.78 -19.27 26.84
CA LEU A 134 14.38 -19.14 26.46
C LEU A 134 13.44 -19.00 27.66
N GLU A 135 12.55 -18.01 27.56
CA GLU A 135 11.46 -17.75 28.50
C GLU A 135 10.10 -18.11 27.90
N VAL A 136 9.93 -17.88 26.58
CA VAL A 136 8.70 -18.16 25.85
C VAL A 136 9.00 -19.00 24.62
N LEU A 137 8.27 -20.10 24.46
CA LEU A 137 8.36 -21.00 23.31
C LEU A 137 6.96 -21.28 22.76
N ASP A 138 6.72 -20.90 21.52
CA ASP A 138 5.46 -21.15 20.81
C ASP A 138 5.67 -22.15 19.67
N LEU A 139 5.07 -23.30 19.81
CA LEU A 139 5.13 -24.45 18.91
C LEU A 139 3.72 -24.88 18.44
N GLU A 140 2.71 -24.03 18.57
CA GLU A 140 1.35 -24.37 18.14
C GLU A 140 1.28 -24.65 16.62
N TYR A 141 0.28 -25.41 16.18
CA TYR A 141 0.07 -25.72 14.76
C TYR A 141 1.30 -26.32 14.04
N ASN A 142 1.99 -27.24 14.71
CA ASN A 142 3.05 -28.07 14.12
C ASN A 142 2.63 -29.53 14.05
N HIS A 143 3.55 -30.45 13.75
CA HIS A 143 3.33 -31.89 13.73
C HIS A 143 4.17 -32.58 14.81
N LEU A 144 4.21 -31.99 15.99
CA LEU A 144 4.97 -32.51 17.14
C LEU A 144 4.07 -33.44 17.96
N PHE A 145 4.01 -34.72 17.60
CA PHE A 145 3.09 -35.68 18.22
C PHE A 145 3.71 -36.39 19.43
N ASN A 146 5.02 -36.51 19.47
CA ASN A 146 5.74 -37.18 20.55
C ASN A 146 6.92 -36.33 20.98
N ILE A 147 6.89 -35.85 22.20
CA ILE A 147 8.01 -35.12 22.82
C ILE A 147 8.53 -35.98 23.94
N SER A 148 9.63 -36.72 23.70
CA SER A 148 10.23 -37.67 24.62
C SER A 148 11.46 -37.12 25.32
N GLU A 149 12.18 -36.18 24.71
CA GLU A 149 13.44 -35.67 25.25
C GLU A 149 13.23 -34.33 25.97
N PRO A 150 14.02 -34.05 27.01
CA PRO A 150 14.05 -32.76 27.68
C PRO A 150 14.35 -31.61 26.72
N LEU A 151 13.70 -30.45 26.90
CA LEU A 151 13.86 -29.28 26.01
C LEU A 151 15.18 -28.54 26.24
N GLY A 152 15.88 -28.76 27.35
CA GLY A 152 17.12 -28.04 27.67
C GLY A 152 16.93 -26.56 27.98
N THR A 153 15.73 -26.16 28.41
CA THR A 153 15.35 -24.73 28.60
C THR A 153 14.87 -24.48 30.04
N PRO A 154 15.77 -24.44 31.02
CA PRO A 154 15.41 -24.36 32.45
C PRO A 154 14.71 -23.05 32.85
N TRP A 155 14.86 -21.98 32.07
CA TRP A 155 14.24 -20.67 32.33
C TRP A 155 12.88 -20.52 31.66
N LEU A 156 12.37 -21.54 30.97
CA LEU A 156 11.12 -21.46 30.24
C LEU A 156 9.94 -21.19 31.18
N GLN A 157 9.24 -20.10 30.90
CA GLN A 157 8.07 -19.65 31.65
C GLN A 157 6.76 -19.97 30.95
N LYS A 158 6.77 -19.91 29.60
CA LYS A 158 5.57 -20.13 28.79
C LYS A 158 5.85 -21.10 27.65
N LEU A 159 5.09 -22.19 27.64
CA LEU A 159 5.17 -23.21 26.59
C LEU A 159 3.80 -23.40 25.94
N PHE A 160 3.75 -23.21 24.62
CA PHE A 160 2.54 -23.37 23.81
C PHE A 160 2.77 -24.56 22.85
N LEU A 161 2.02 -25.61 23.04
CA LEU A 161 2.05 -26.85 22.26
C LEU A 161 0.68 -27.22 21.70
N GLY A 162 -0.24 -26.27 21.71
CA GLY A 162 -1.60 -26.49 21.23
C GLY A 162 -1.65 -26.76 19.72
N LYS A 163 -2.73 -27.41 19.30
CA LYS A 163 -3.08 -27.60 17.88
C LYS A 163 -2.05 -28.38 17.06
N ASN A 164 -1.31 -29.25 17.68
CA ASN A 164 -0.40 -30.14 16.99
C ASN A 164 -1.10 -31.40 16.44
N CYS A 165 -2.27 -31.75 16.96
CA CYS A 165 -3.04 -32.90 16.54
C CYS A 165 -4.54 -32.72 16.78
N HIS A 166 -5.25 -32.11 15.84
CA HIS A 166 -6.71 -31.88 15.92
C HIS A 166 -7.35 -31.85 14.54
N TYR A 167 -8.67 -31.58 14.44
CA TYR A 167 -9.40 -31.60 13.16
C TYR A 167 -8.88 -30.65 12.07
N LEU A 168 -8.33 -29.48 12.46
CA LEU A 168 -7.70 -28.55 11.52
C LEU A 168 -6.22 -28.86 11.21
N ASN A 169 -5.61 -29.77 11.98
CA ASN A 169 -4.24 -30.24 11.79
C ASN A 169 -4.18 -31.75 12.15
N PRO A 170 -4.82 -32.61 11.30
CA PRO A 170 -5.04 -34.02 11.64
C PRO A 170 -3.73 -34.79 11.77
N CYS A 171 -3.70 -35.69 12.72
CA CYS A 171 -2.64 -36.64 12.97
C CYS A 171 -3.19 -38.05 13.07
N ASN A 172 -2.39 -39.05 12.74
CA ASN A 172 -2.75 -40.48 12.84
C ASN A 172 -2.35 -41.09 14.17
N GLN A 173 -1.86 -40.30 15.11
CA GLN A 173 -1.34 -40.75 16.40
C GLN A 173 -1.90 -39.91 17.54
N SER A 174 -1.89 -40.44 18.77
CA SER A 174 -2.19 -39.67 19.96
C SER A 174 -1.00 -38.78 20.33
N PHE A 175 -1.29 -37.57 20.76
CA PHE A 175 -0.27 -36.66 21.26
C PHE A 175 0.28 -37.18 22.60
N HIS A 176 1.58 -37.30 22.68
CA HIS A 176 2.24 -37.81 23.89
C HIS A 176 3.38 -36.92 24.34
N ILE A 177 3.43 -36.55 25.60
CA ILE A 177 4.57 -35.88 26.23
C ILE A 177 5.07 -36.78 27.37
N ASN A 178 6.36 -37.08 27.33
CA ASN A 178 6.99 -37.82 28.40
C ASN A 178 7.12 -36.94 29.67
N GLU A 179 6.87 -37.48 30.84
CA GLU A 179 7.01 -36.79 32.12
C GLU A 179 8.40 -36.13 32.31
N ARG A 180 9.45 -36.74 31.76
CA ARG A 180 10.83 -36.23 31.82
C ARG A 180 10.98 -34.84 31.20
N VAL A 181 10.13 -34.50 30.24
CA VAL A 181 10.13 -33.16 29.60
C VAL A 181 9.82 -32.07 30.62
N PHE A 182 8.93 -32.39 31.57
CA PHE A 182 8.49 -31.43 32.60
C PHE A 182 9.47 -31.30 33.77
N ASN A 183 10.30 -32.29 34.01
CA ASN A 183 11.21 -32.34 35.20
C ASN A 183 12.19 -31.17 35.23
N GLU A 184 12.60 -30.67 34.05
CA GLU A 184 13.54 -29.55 33.92
C GLU A 184 12.83 -28.19 33.91
N LEU A 185 11.52 -28.13 33.73
CA LEU A 185 10.74 -26.91 33.55
C LEU A 185 10.23 -26.32 34.86
N SER A 186 11.10 -26.20 35.86
CA SER A 186 10.74 -25.72 37.21
C SER A 186 10.23 -24.29 37.27
N ASN A 187 10.48 -23.50 36.22
CA ASN A 187 10.03 -22.10 36.09
C ASN A 187 8.77 -21.94 35.22
N LEU A 188 8.22 -23.04 34.71
CA LEU A 188 7.08 -22.97 33.81
C LEU A 188 5.81 -22.47 34.51
N THR A 189 5.29 -21.35 34.09
CA THR A 189 4.09 -20.74 34.67
C THR A 189 2.86 -20.92 33.81
N LYS A 190 3.04 -21.07 32.50
CA LYS A 190 1.93 -21.23 31.54
C LYS A 190 2.22 -22.38 30.59
N LEU A 191 1.29 -23.33 30.52
CA LEU A 191 1.31 -24.46 29.61
C LEU A 191 0.00 -24.53 28.83
N ASN A 192 0.12 -24.53 27.51
CA ASN A 192 -1.01 -24.75 26.60
C ASN A 192 -0.83 -26.07 25.86
N LEU A 193 -1.72 -26.99 26.13
CA LEU A 193 -1.82 -28.32 25.50
C LEU A 193 -3.17 -28.53 24.81
N GLY A 194 -3.92 -27.45 24.60
CA GLY A 194 -5.24 -27.52 23.97
C GLY A 194 -5.18 -28.03 22.52
N PHE A 195 -6.24 -28.69 22.08
CA PHE A 195 -6.39 -29.19 20.69
C PHE A 195 -5.32 -30.23 20.28
N ASN A 196 -5.08 -31.26 21.13
CA ASN A 196 -4.02 -32.22 20.86
C ASN A 196 -4.46 -33.70 20.93
N ASN A 197 -5.73 -34.02 20.94
CA ASN A 197 -6.18 -35.38 21.08
C ASN A 197 -5.69 -36.13 22.36
N ILE A 198 -5.36 -35.37 23.41
CA ILE A 198 -4.91 -35.94 24.68
C ILE A 198 -6.10 -36.68 25.35
N THR A 199 -5.90 -37.93 25.79
CA THR A 199 -6.97 -38.76 26.37
C THR A 199 -7.00 -38.74 27.89
N SER A 200 -5.89 -38.37 28.54
CA SER A 200 -5.76 -38.23 29.98
C SER A 200 -4.89 -37.05 30.36
N ILE A 201 -5.03 -36.54 31.56
CA ILE A 201 -4.17 -35.44 32.03
C ILE A 201 -2.72 -35.95 32.09
N PRO A 202 -1.75 -35.23 31.49
CA PRO A 202 -0.35 -35.65 31.51
C PRO A 202 0.20 -35.76 32.93
N LEU A 203 1.03 -36.77 33.16
CA LEU A 203 1.73 -36.97 34.44
C LEU A 203 2.95 -36.03 34.54
N GLY A 204 3.38 -35.73 35.76
CA GLY A 204 4.61 -34.96 36.01
C GLY A 204 4.48 -33.47 35.70
N LEU A 205 3.29 -32.92 35.60
CA LEU A 205 3.09 -31.49 35.37
C LEU A 205 3.82 -30.62 36.40
N PRO A 206 4.52 -29.55 35.98
CA PRO A 206 5.29 -28.69 36.88
C PRO A 206 4.42 -28.01 37.92
N LEU A 207 4.83 -28.12 39.20
CA LEU A 207 4.11 -27.47 40.32
C LEU A 207 4.20 -25.95 40.31
N SER A 208 5.06 -25.39 39.45
CA SER A 208 5.18 -23.96 39.22
C SER A 208 4.05 -23.36 38.33
N LEU A 209 3.23 -24.22 37.74
CA LEU A 209 2.18 -23.77 36.83
C LEU A 209 1.16 -22.86 37.50
N HIS A 210 0.89 -21.71 36.82
CA HIS A 210 -0.18 -20.79 37.14
C HIS A 210 -1.35 -20.94 36.17
N LYS A 211 -1.06 -21.29 34.91
CA LYS A 211 -2.11 -21.45 33.89
C LYS A 211 -1.90 -22.74 33.11
N LEU A 212 -2.93 -23.60 33.14
CA LEU A 212 -2.98 -24.83 32.40
C LEU A 212 -4.18 -24.86 31.47
N ASP A 213 -3.93 -25.00 30.17
CA ASP A 213 -4.96 -25.08 29.13
C ASP A 213 -4.94 -26.49 28.51
N LEU A 214 -6.03 -27.23 28.72
CA LEU A 214 -6.27 -28.59 28.22
C LEU A 214 -7.54 -28.69 27.37
N ARG A 215 -8.05 -27.55 26.86
CA ARG A 215 -9.27 -27.51 26.08
C ARG A 215 -9.18 -28.28 24.75
N GLU A 216 -10.35 -28.69 24.25
CA GLU A 216 -10.44 -29.34 22.91
C GLU A 216 -9.50 -30.56 22.80
N ASN A 217 -9.46 -31.39 23.84
CA ASN A 217 -8.78 -32.67 23.85
C ASN A 217 -9.83 -33.82 23.89
N LYS A 218 -9.44 -35.00 24.29
CA LYS A 218 -10.33 -36.17 24.43
C LYS A 218 -10.29 -36.73 25.84
N ILE A 219 -10.09 -35.87 26.83
CA ILE A 219 -10.06 -36.26 28.25
C ILE A 219 -11.48 -36.64 28.68
N SER A 220 -11.72 -37.90 28.98
CA SER A 220 -13.02 -38.38 29.37
C SER A 220 -13.24 -38.42 30.89
N GLU A 221 -12.16 -38.40 31.67
CA GLU A 221 -12.17 -38.49 33.12
C GLU A 221 -11.07 -37.61 33.75
N VAL A 222 -11.39 -36.93 34.83
CA VAL A 222 -10.43 -36.24 35.69
C VAL A 222 -10.30 -37.05 36.99
N GLY A 223 -9.16 -37.69 37.15
CA GLY A 223 -8.86 -38.51 38.37
C GLY A 223 -8.84 -37.68 39.66
N GLU A 224 -8.99 -38.30 40.79
CA GLU A 224 -9.06 -37.62 42.09
C GLU A 224 -7.76 -36.91 42.50
N GLU A 225 -6.61 -37.33 41.96
CA GLU A 225 -5.29 -36.78 42.32
C GLU A 225 -4.66 -35.96 41.19
N ALA A 226 -5.39 -35.69 40.13
CA ALA A 226 -4.87 -35.09 38.91
C ALA A 226 -4.15 -33.72 39.11
N PHE A 227 -4.60 -32.94 40.10
CA PHE A 227 -4.06 -31.62 40.39
C PHE A 227 -3.53 -31.45 41.81
N VAL A 228 -3.29 -32.55 42.50
CA VAL A 228 -2.74 -32.54 43.87
C VAL A 228 -1.35 -31.88 43.84
N GLY A 229 -1.11 -30.96 44.78
CA GLY A 229 0.17 -30.25 44.87
C GLY A 229 0.32 -29.01 43.98
N MET A 230 -0.57 -28.77 43.01
CA MET A 230 -0.52 -27.60 42.12
C MET A 230 -1.03 -26.31 42.80
N THR A 231 -0.45 -25.94 43.93
CA THR A 231 -0.91 -24.83 44.78
C THR A 231 -0.82 -23.48 44.15
N LYS A 232 0.02 -23.30 43.10
CA LYS A 232 0.18 -22.03 42.35
C LYS A 232 -0.80 -21.87 41.19
N LEU A 233 -1.60 -22.89 40.90
CA LEU A 233 -2.52 -22.88 39.77
C LEU A 233 -3.62 -21.84 39.98
N THR A 234 -3.71 -20.87 39.10
CA THR A 234 -4.72 -19.79 39.13
C THR A 234 -5.78 -19.92 38.03
N SER A 235 -5.46 -20.64 36.96
CA SER A 235 -6.35 -20.80 35.81
C SER A 235 -6.27 -22.21 35.25
N LEU A 236 -7.40 -22.89 35.19
CA LEU A 236 -7.54 -24.24 34.61
C LEU A 236 -8.64 -24.20 33.54
N ASN A 237 -8.29 -24.64 32.34
CA ASN A 237 -9.22 -24.74 31.23
C ASN A 237 -9.32 -26.22 30.79
N LEU A 238 -10.55 -26.77 30.88
CA LEU A 238 -10.91 -28.14 30.48
C LEU A 238 -12.05 -28.16 29.46
N GLU A 239 -12.28 -27.04 28.74
CA GLU A 239 -13.37 -26.89 27.78
C GLU A 239 -13.33 -27.98 26.70
N TRP A 240 -14.52 -28.41 26.25
CA TRP A 240 -14.72 -29.21 25.06
C TRP A 240 -13.94 -30.53 25.04
N ASN A 241 -13.76 -31.19 26.14
CA ASN A 241 -13.13 -32.50 26.21
C ASN A 241 -14.13 -33.65 25.94
N CYS A 242 -15.31 -33.61 26.51
CA CYS A 242 -16.45 -34.45 26.13
C CYS A 242 -17.46 -33.64 25.36
N GLN A 243 -17.19 -33.36 24.10
CA GLN A 243 -17.85 -32.34 23.32
C GLN A 243 -19.35 -32.51 23.24
N ARG A 244 -20.06 -31.45 23.49
CA ARG A 244 -21.49 -31.29 23.23
C ARG A 244 -21.71 -31.00 21.75
N CYS A 245 -22.07 -32.01 20.95
CA CYS A 245 -22.06 -31.97 19.51
C CYS A 245 -23.12 -31.11 18.83
N ASP A 246 -24.15 -30.70 19.54
CA ASP A 246 -25.13 -29.73 19.00
C ASP A 246 -24.60 -28.30 18.89
N HIS A 247 -23.49 -27.99 19.59
CA HIS A 247 -22.85 -26.68 19.58
C HIS A 247 -21.38 -26.68 19.14
N ALA A 248 -20.73 -27.85 19.19
CA ALA A 248 -19.32 -27.93 18.86
C ALA A 248 -19.04 -27.72 17.36
N ALA A 249 -17.82 -27.33 17.07
CA ALA A 249 -17.32 -27.27 15.69
C ALA A 249 -17.33 -28.67 15.06
N GLN A 250 -17.59 -28.74 13.75
CA GLN A 250 -17.54 -30.00 13.02
C GLN A 250 -16.14 -30.28 12.47
N PRO A 251 -15.63 -31.49 12.54
CA PRO A 251 -16.23 -32.69 13.15
C PRO A 251 -16.20 -32.65 14.69
N CYS A 252 -17.28 -33.12 15.30
CA CYS A 252 -17.42 -33.18 16.76
C CYS A 252 -16.95 -34.52 17.29
N PHE A 253 -16.35 -34.54 18.49
CA PHE A 253 -15.83 -35.72 19.16
C PHE A 253 -16.43 -35.84 20.57
N PRO A 254 -17.63 -36.42 20.73
CA PRO A 254 -18.21 -36.66 22.04
C PRO A 254 -17.44 -37.75 22.78
N CYS A 255 -17.57 -37.81 24.11
CA CYS A 255 -17.11 -38.96 24.86
C CYS A 255 -17.89 -40.23 24.51
N LEU A 256 -17.32 -41.38 24.75
CA LEU A 256 -17.93 -42.69 24.48
C LEU A 256 -19.37 -42.76 25.01
N ASN A 257 -20.30 -43.21 24.19
CA ASN A 257 -21.73 -43.30 24.47
C ASN A 257 -22.41 -41.97 24.83
N ASN A 258 -21.90 -40.86 24.33
CA ASN A 258 -22.35 -39.49 24.65
C ASN A 258 -22.33 -39.19 26.17
N ASN A 259 -21.39 -39.77 26.88
CA ASN A 259 -21.23 -39.55 28.32
C ASN A 259 -20.64 -38.15 28.57
N SER A 260 -20.90 -37.61 29.74
CA SER A 260 -20.28 -36.39 30.22
C SER A 260 -18.84 -36.61 30.66
N LEU A 261 -18.07 -35.55 30.75
CA LEU A 261 -16.78 -35.56 31.44
C LEU A 261 -16.97 -36.10 32.87
N LYS A 262 -16.29 -37.17 33.17
CA LYS A 262 -16.40 -37.81 34.49
C LYS A 262 -15.57 -37.05 35.50
N LEU A 263 -16.25 -36.47 36.49
CA LEU A 263 -15.66 -35.76 37.60
C LEU A 263 -15.95 -36.54 38.90
N HIS A 264 -14.95 -36.69 39.74
CA HIS A 264 -15.08 -37.27 41.08
C HIS A 264 -15.10 -36.16 42.13
N ARG A 265 -15.54 -36.46 43.34
CA ARG A 265 -15.59 -35.47 44.43
C ARG A 265 -14.25 -34.76 44.67
N ASN A 266 -13.12 -35.47 44.52
CA ASN A 266 -11.78 -34.93 44.73
C ASN A 266 -11.03 -34.54 43.46
N SER A 267 -11.65 -34.60 42.28
CA SER A 267 -10.98 -34.28 40.99
C SER A 267 -10.35 -32.88 40.94
N LEU A 268 -10.94 -31.92 41.64
CA LEU A 268 -10.45 -30.53 41.71
C LEU A 268 -9.88 -30.19 43.07
N LYS A 269 -9.52 -31.20 43.89
CA LYS A 269 -8.95 -31.01 45.23
C LYS A 269 -7.52 -30.47 45.11
N ILE A 270 -7.33 -29.21 45.40
CA ILE A 270 -6.04 -28.51 45.41
C ILE A 270 -5.87 -27.93 46.81
N ASN A 271 -4.88 -28.41 47.58
CA ASN A 271 -4.57 -27.87 48.90
C ASN A 271 -4.15 -26.38 48.79
N ASN A 272 -4.75 -25.51 49.60
CA ASN A 272 -4.50 -24.06 49.56
C ASN A 272 -4.66 -23.50 48.14
N SER A 273 -5.72 -23.88 47.44
CA SER A 273 -5.98 -23.52 46.05
C SER A 273 -6.01 -22.01 45.85
N LEU A 274 -5.19 -21.56 44.91
CA LEU A 274 -5.20 -20.19 44.38
C LEU A 274 -6.02 -20.05 43.05
N LEU A 275 -6.78 -21.11 42.70
CA LEU A 275 -7.53 -21.14 41.46
C LEU A 275 -8.62 -20.07 41.47
N THR A 276 -8.50 -19.15 40.53
CA THR A 276 -9.43 -18.04 40.35
C THR A 276 -10.33 -18.17 39.12
N PHE A 277 -9.88 -18.96 38.13
CA PHE A 277 -10.59 -19.24 36.89
C PHE A 277 -10.65 -20.74 36.61
N LEU A 278 -11.87 -21.24 36.40
CA LEU A 278 -12.14 -22.60 35.95
C LEU A 278 -13.12 -22.59 34.80
N SER A 279 -12.78 -23.28 33.71
CA SER A 279 -13.71 -23.56 32.64
C SER A 279 -13.93 -25.05 32.43
N LEU A 280 -15.18 -25.45 32.47
CA LEU A 280 -15.72 -26.79 32.18
C LEU A 280 -16.72 -26.74 31.03
N ARG A 281 -16.66 -25.72 30.22
CA ARG A 281 -17.56 -25.47 29.09
C ARG A 281 -17.56 -26.63 28.10
N GLY A 282 -18.72 -26.95 27.57
CA GLY A 282 -18.85 -27.88 26.44
C GLY A 282 -18.57 -29.34 26.73
N ASN A 283 -18.68 -29.77 28.00
CA ASN A 283 -18.31 -31.13 28.44
C ASN A 283 -19.50 -32.06 28.66
N SER A 284 -20.66 -31.76 28.15
CA SER A 284 -21.88 -32.56 28.23
C SER A 284 -22.34 -32.85 29.68
N LEU A 285 -21.93 -32.02 30.65
CA LEU A 285 -22.21 -32.20 32.06
C LEU A 285 -23.73 -32.09 32.38
N LEU A 286 -24.23 -32.98 33.18
CA LEU A 286 -25.63 -33.01 33.65
C LEU A 286 -25.76 -32.48 35.10
N THR A 287 -24.81 -32.87 35.95
CA THR A 287 -24.73 -32.47 37.35
C THR A 287 -23.29 -32.43 37.82
N PHE A 288 -23.06 -31.99 39.05
CA PHE A 288 -21.76 -32.03 39.69
C PHE A 288 -21.81 -32.93 40.93
N PRO A 289 -20.73 -33.69 41.22
CA PRO A 289 -20.59 -34.39 42.52
C PRO A 289 -20.61 -33.39 43.67
N GLU A 290 -21.25 -33.77 44.75
CA GLU A 290 -21.31 -32.95 45.96
C GLU A 290 -19.90 -32.75 46.54
N GLY A 291 -19.53 -31.52 46.89
CA GLY A 291 -18.21 -31.18 47.43
C GLY A 291 -17.13 -30.96 46.38
N LEU A 292 -17.45 -31.01 45.08
CA LEU A 292 -16.46 -30.82 43.98
C LEU A 292 -15.70 -29.51 44.08
N PHE A 293 -16.40 -28.40 44.37
CA PHE A 293 -15.85 -27.06 44.45
C PHE A 293 -15.39 -26.62 45.84
N SER A 294 -15.57 -27.46 46.84
CA SER A 294 -15.33 -27.15 48.27
C SER A 294 -13.90 -26.70 48.59
N SER A 295 -12.91 -27.18 47.83
CA SER A 295 -11.51 -26.76 47.96
C SER A 295 -11.18 -25.46 47.26
N LEU A 296 -12.04 -24.95 46.34
CA LEU A 296 -11.77 -23.85 45.44
C LEU A 296 -12.25 -22.52 46.06
N ARG A 297 -11.83 -22.22 47.27
CA ARG A 297 -12.32 -21.05 48.06
C ARG A 297 -12.01 -19.68 47.44
N GLN A 298 -11.08 -19.61 46.48
CA GLN A 298 -10.70 -18.36 45.78
C GLN A 298 -11.24 -18.29 44.37
N LEU A 299 -12.14 -19.18 43.97
CA LEU A 299 -12.68 -19.20 42.63
C LEU A 299 -13.53 -17.95 42.37
N LYS A 300 -13.12 -17.12 41.41
CA LYS A 300 -13.81 -15.86 41.03
C LYS A 300 -14.60 -16.01 39.73
N ARG A 301 -14.13 -16.88 38.83
CA ARG A 301 -14.73 -17.06 37.52
C ARG A 301 -14.94 -18.51 37.20
N LEU A 302 -16.19 -18.88 36.92
CA LEU A 302 -16.59 -20.21 36.52
C LEU A 302 -17.36 -20.18 35.20
N ASP A 303 -16.86 -20.89 34.22
CA ASP A 303 -17.56 -21.11 32.95
C ASP A 303 -18.02 -22.58 32.88
N ILE A 304 -19.31 -22.80 32.94
CA ILE A 304 -19.98 -24.08 32.78
C ILE A 304 -21.02 -24.03 31.66
N SER A 305 -20.78 -23.14 30.69
CA SER A 305 -21.62 -22.98 29.51
C SER A 305 -21.59 -24.23 28.61
N ASP A 306 -22.51 -24.31 27.68
CA ASP A 306 -22.57 -25.38 26.67
C ASP A 306 -22.58 -26.79 27.26
N ASN A 307 -23.24 -26.96 28.36
CA ASN A 307 -23.48 -28.28 29.02
C ASN A 307 -24.98 -28.59 29.01
N PHE A 308 -25.40 -29.61 29.77
CA PHE A 308 -26.80 -30.00 29.95
C PHE A 308 -27.27 -29.77 31.40
N LEU A 309 -26.90 -28.65 31.97
CA LEU A 309 -27.07 -28.34 33.40
C LEU A 309 -28.43 -27.73 33.74
N SER A 310 -29.47 -27.83 32.89
CA SER A 310 -30.75 -27.21 33.12
C SER A 310 -31.39 -27.57 34.47
N LEU A 311 -31.32 -28.88 34.83
CA LEU A 311 -31.79 -29.36 36.13
C LEU A 311 -30.88 -28.90 37.30
N ALA A 312 -29.57 -28.86 37.07
CA ALA A 312 -28.61 -28.39 38.07
C ALA A 312 -28.78 -26.86 38.32
N ILE A 313 -29.10 -26.08 37.29
CA ILE A 313 -29.42 -24.64 37.44
C ILE A 313 -30.69 -24.46 38.29
N ARG A 314 -31.68 -25.34 38.11
CA ARG A 314 -32.95 -25.26 38.82
C ARG A 314 -32.82 -25.71 40.30
N ASN A 315 -32.15 -26.81 40.59
CA ASN A 315 -32.17 -27.47 41.88
C ASN A 315 -30.77 -27.63 42.53
N GLY A 316 -29.70 -27.22 41.87
CA GLY A 316 -28.31 -27.53 42.26
C GLY A 316 -27.90 -26.85 43.55
N SER A 317 -27.38 -27.68 44.49
CA SER A 317 -26.80 -27.22 45.76
C SER A 317 -25.36 -26.73 45.59
N PHE A 318 -24.68 -27.07 44.54
CA PHE A 318 -23.25 -26.72 44.29
C PHE A 318 -22.97 -25.21 44.33
N PHE A 319 -23.96 -24.39 44.09
CA PHE A 319 -23.82 -22.93 44.20
C PHE A 319 -23.40 -22.48 45.60
N GLN A 320 -23.73 -23.27 46.68
CA GLN A 320 -23.32 -22.96 48.03
C GLN A 320 -21.80 -22.97 48.23
N GLU A 321 -21.11 -23.76 47.44
CA GLU A 321 -19.65 -23.89 47.50
C GLU A 321 -18.90 -22.74 46.84
N LEU A 322 -19.60 -21.84 46.12
CA LEU A 322 -19.04 -20.84 45.23
C LEU A 322 -19.17 -19.40 45.78
N SER A 323 -19.06 -19.22 47.10
CA SER A 323 -19.33 -17.93 47.76
C SER A 323 -18.50 -16.73 47.30
N GLN A 324 -17.29 -16.97 46.77
CA GLN A 324 -16.37 -15.93 46.29
C GLN A 324 -16.50 -15.62 44.78
N LEU A 325 -17.44 -16.29 44.11
CA LEU A 325 -17.58 -16.14 42.67
C LEU A 325 -18.08 -14.73 42.30
N THR A 326 -17.42 -14.10 41.36
CA THR A 326 -17.82 -12.79 40.82
C THR A 326 -18.35 -12.89 39.38
N TRP A 327 -18.03 -13.96 38.67
CA TRP A 327 -18.43 -14.16 37.28
C TRP A 327 -18.88 -15.62 37.08
N LEU A 328 -20.10 -15.79 36.56
CA LEU A 328 -20.69 -17.10 36.31
C LEU A 328 -21.33 -17.12 34.93
N SER A 329 -20.84 -18.05 34.07
CA SER A 329 -21.45 -18.31 32.78
C SER A 329 -22.17 -19.66 32.75
N LEU A 330 -23.47 -19.58 32.45
CA LEU A 330 -24.42 -20.68 32.32
C LEU A 330 -25.03 -20.71 30.91
N ILE A 331 -24.35 -20.14 29.90
CA ILE A 331 -24.89 -20.00 28.57
C ILE A 331 -25.13 -21.37 27.93
N TYR A 332 -26.21 -21.54 27.16
CA TYR A 332 -26.53 -22.77 26.41
C TYR A 332 -26.52 -24.06 27.25
N ASN A 333 -27.21 -24.06 28.40
CA ASN A 333 -27.32 -25.25 29.25
C ASN A 333 -28.64 -26.04 29.08
N TYR A 334 -29.39 -25.76 28.03
CA TYR A 334 -30.61 -26.48 27.77
C TYR A 334 -30.36 -27.95 27.35
N GLU A 335 -31.34 -28.83 27.63
CA GLU A 335 -31.33 -30.18 27.12
C GLU A 335 -32.08 -30.28 25.82
N PRO A 336 -31.49 -30.81 24.73
CA PRO A 336 -32.20 -31.09 23.49
C PRO A 336 -33.41 -31.97 23.76
N LYS A 337 -34.55 -31.66 23.14
CA LYS A 337 -35.84 -32.42 23.26
C LYS A 337 -36.58 -32.25 24.58
N LYS A 338 -36.06 -31.45 25.54
CA LYS A 338 -36.75 -31.09 26.74
C LYS A 338 -36.95 -29.58 26.80
N THR A 339 -38.09 -29.09 26.38
CA THR A 339 -38.44 -27.67 26.51
C THR A 339 -38.97 -27.42 27.93
N PHE A 340 -38.27 -26.58 28.66
CA PHE A 340 -38.77 -26.01 29.93
C PHE A 340 -39.53 -24.74 29.60
N HIS A 341 -40.77 -24.68 29.98
CA HIS A 341 -41.57 -23.48 29.75
C HIS A 341 -41.05 -22.26 30.52
N ASN A 342 -40.49 -22.48 31.70
CA ASN A 342 -39.80 -21.46 32.49
C ASN A 342 -38.62 -22.08 33.18
N LEU A 343 -37.42 -21.58 32.96
CA LEU A 343 -36.28 -21.91 33.79
C LEU A 343 -36.37 -21.13 35.08
N VAL A 344 -36.40 -21.82 36.19
CA VAL A 344 -36.40 -21.25 37.55
C VAL A 344 -34.99 -21.38 38.11
N LEU A 345 -34.45 -20.28 38.63
CA LEU A 345 -33.11 -20.28 39.20
C LEU A 345 -33.14 -20.90 40.60
N SER A 346 -32.14 -21.72 40.89
CA SER A 346 -31.98 -22.34 42.22
C SER A 346 -31.91 -21.27 43.33
N ASN A 347 -32.56 -21.54 44.46
CA ASN A 347 -32.45 -20.67 45.61
C ASN A 347 -31.03 -20.57 46.17
N TYR A 348 -30.20 -21.61 45.96
CA TYR A 348 -28.79 -21.62 46.37
C TYR A 348 -27.94 -20.63 45.61
N LEU A 349 -28.33 -20.21 44.39
CA LEU A 349 -27.65 -19.15 43.62
C LEU A 349 -27.62 -17.84 44.43
N SER A 350 -28.64 -17.54 45.23
CA SER A 350 -28.68 -16.35 46.06
C SER A 350 -27.58 -16.24 47.11
N GLN A 351 -26.89 -17.36 47.40
CA GLN A 351 -25.78 -17.40 48.36
C GLN A 351 -24.45 -16.90 47.75
N ILE A 352 -24.37 -16.74 46.43
CA ILE A 352 -23.19 -16.16 45.74
C ILE A 352 -23.31 -14.63 45.82
N THR A 353 -23.16 -14.08 47.01
CA THR A 353 -23.42 -12.65 47.27
C THR A 353 -22.50 -11.70 46.51
N ASN A 354 -21.29 -12.16 46.13
CA ASN A 354 -20.29 -11.36 45.42
C ASN A 354 -20.45 -11.39 43.90
N LEU A 355 -21.47 -12.07 43.38
CA LEU A 355 -21.66 -12.21 41.93
C LEU A 355 -21.94 -10.86 41.25
N GLU A 356 -21.07 -10.50 40.31
CA GLU A 356 -21.16 -9.28 39.50
C GLU A 356 -21.70 -9.54 38.09
N TYR A 357 -21.35 -10.69 37.52
CA TYR A 357 -21.70 -11.06 36.16
C TYR A 357 -22.39 -12.41 36.11
N LEU A 358 -23.63 -12.42 35.64
CA LEU A 358 -24.41 -13.63 35.44
C LEU A 358 -24.86 -13.73 34.00
N LEU A 359 -24.37 -14.77 33.28
CA LEU A 359 -24.61 -15.01 31.88
C LEU A 359 -25.54 -16.21 31.71
N LEU A 360 -26.77 -15.99 31.23
CA LEU A 360 -27.86 -16.96 31.10
C LEU A 360 -28.38 -17.07 29.68
N SER A 361 -27.59 -16.59 28.67
CA SER A 361 -28.02 -16.58 27.29
C SER A 361 -28.27 -17.96 26.72
N GLY A 362 -29.25 -18.12 25.84
CA GLY A 362 -29.50 -19.37 25.11
C GLY A 362 -30.06 -20.52 25.94
N ASN A 363 -30.76 -20.25 27.02
CA ASN A 363 -31.31 -21.28 27.93
C ASN A 363 -32.83 -21.53 27.80
N PHE A 364 -33.45 -20.95 26.79
CA PHE A 364 -34.88 -21.07 26.50
C PHE A 364 -35.80 -20.60 27.64
N PHE A 365 -35.45 -19.49 28.28
CA PHE A 365 -36.42 -18.76 29.13
C PHE A 365 -37.53 -18.16 28.24
N LEU A 366 -38.78 -18.41 28.58
CA LEU A 366 -39.92 -17.72 27.90
C LEU A 366 -40.32 -16.45 28.64
N GLU A 367 -40.11 -16.45 29.95
CA GLU A 367 -40.32 -15.33 30.87
C GLU A 367 -39.46 -15.51 32.14
N LEU A 368 -39.15 -14.43 32.82
CA LEU A 368 -38.53 -14.46 34.12
C LEU A 368 -39.61 -14.63 35.19
N SER A 369 -39.62 -15.81 35.85
CA SER A 369 -40.57 -16.06 36.90
C SER A 369 -40.32 -15.16 38.13
N SER A 370 -41.39 -14.92 38.91
CA SER A 370 -41.30 -14.16 40.17
C SER A 370 -40.28 -14.76 41.15
N GLU A 371 -40.14 -16.07 41.14
CA GLU A 371 -39.17 -16.81 41.95
C GLU A 371 -37.74 -16.50 41.54
N SER A 372 -37.43 -16.61 40.21
CA SER A 372 -36.12 -16.25 39.68
C SER A 372 -35.77 -14.78 39.94
N LEU A 373 -36.70 -13.87 39.79
CA LEU A 373 -36.51 -12.46 40.14
C LEU A 373 -36.23 -12.24 41.62
N ALA A 374 -36.88 -13.03 42.53
CA ALA A 374 -36.59 -12.98 43.94
C ALA A 374 -35.19 -13.48 44.29
N VAL A 375 -34.67 -14.52 43.57
CA VAL A 375 -33.30 -14.99 43.70
C VAL A 375 -32.33 -13.90 43.23
N LEU A 376 -32.55 -13.32 42.07
CA LEU A 376 -31.69 -12.25 41.50
C LEU A 376 -31.70 -11.01 42.43
N GLY A 377 -32.81 -10.68 43.04
CA GLY A 377 -32.95 -9.58 44.01
C GLY A 377 -32.06 -9.69 45.24
N LYS A 378 -31.63 -10.88 45.61
CA LYS A 378 -30.70 -11.12 46.72
C LYS A 378 -29.22 -10.93 46.30
N LEU A 379 -28.92 -10.89 44.99
CA LEU A 379 -27.57 -10.68 44.46
C LEU A 379 -27.20 -9.20 44.42
N ARG A 380 -26.81 -8.64 45.57
CA ARG A 380 -26.61 -7.20 45.76
C ARG A 380 -25.49 -6.59 44.92
N HIS A 381 -24.52 -7.38 44.46
CA HIS A 381 -23.38 -6.92 43.67
C HIS A 381 -23.56 -7.19 42.18
N LEU A 382 -24.68 -7.76 41.75
CA LEU A 382 -24.91 -8.08 40.33
C LEU A 382 -24.95 -6.83 39.46
N GLN A 383 -23.97 -6.72 38.57
CA GLN A 383 -23.81 -5.57 37.68
C GLN A 383 -24.28 -5.88 36.22
N THR A 384 -24.07 -7.12 35.79
CA THR A 384 -24.41 -7.55 34.45
C THR A 384 -25.24 -8.82 34.46
N LEU A 385 -26.38 -8.79 33.79
CA LEU A 385 -27.26 -9.90 33.54
C LEU A 385 -27.48 -10.08 32.05
N GLU A 386 -27.02 -11.22 31.48
CA GLU A 386 -27.21 -11.54 30.07
C GLU A 386 -28.31 -12.59 29.91
N LEU A 387 -29.33 -12.25 29.13
CA LEU A 387 -30.51 -13.06 28.83
C LEU A 387 -30.75 -13.15 27.30
N ARG A 388 -29.72 -12.97 26.52
CA ARG A 388 -29.76 -12.98 25.05
C ARG A 388 -30.24 -14.33 24.52
N MET A 389 -31.00 -14.35 23.43
CA MET A 389 -31.42 -15.58 22.73
C MET A 389 -32.19 -16.60 23.62
N ASN A 390 -33.11 -16.11 24.44
CA ASN A 390 -33.89 -16.96 25.37
C ASN A 390 -35.37 -17.15 24.99
N PHE A 391 -35.82 -16.57 23.86
CA PHE A 391 -37.21 -16.55 23.43
C PHE A 391 -38.18 -15.83 24.40
N ILE A 392 -37.68 -14.88 25.17
CA ILE A 392 -38.48 -14.08 26.08
C ILE A 392 -39.46 -13.23 25.27
N LYS A 393 -40.77 -13.42 25.53
CA LYS A 393 -41.85 -12.71 24.83
C LYS A 393 -42.27 -11.44 25.59
N SER A 394 -42.20 -11.48 26.89
CA SER A 394 -42.56 -10.33 27.75
C SER A 394 -41.62 -10.27 28.94
N SER A 395 -41.34 -9.12 29.42
CA SER A 395 -40.54 -8.91 30.61
C SER A 395 -41.09 -7.73 31.43
N ASN A 396 -41.13 -7.93 32.72
CA ASN A 396 -41.44 -6.84 33.66
C ASN A 396 -40.16 -6.12 34.05
N LEU A 397 -39.94 -4.97 33.44
CA LEU A 397 -38.71 -4.20 33.61
C LEU A 397 -38.59 -3.49 34.93
N SER A 398 -39.71 -3.17 35.55
CA SER A 398 -39.68 -2.56 36.88
C SER A 398 -38.97 -3.46 37.89
N ALA A 399 -38.93 -4.79 37.60
CA ALA A 399 -38.21 -5.75 38.41
C ALA A 399 -36.70 -5.54 38.39
N PHE A 400 -36.11 -5.18 37.24
CA PHE A 400 -34.69 -4.85 37.13
C PHE A 400 -34.33 -3.53 37.82
N GLY A 401 -35.26 -2.60 37.94
CA GLY A 401 -35.11 -1.36 38.71
C GLY A 401 -34.90 -1.59 40.22
N ARG A 402 -35.30 -2.76 40.71
CA ARG A 402 -35.13 -3.16 42.11
C ARG A 402 -33.75 -3.77 42.43
N LEU A 403 -32.92 -4.05 41.41
CA LEU A 403 -31.55 -4.57 41.56
C LEU A 403 -30.58 -3.38 41.73
N PRO A 404 -30.04 -3.15 42.93
CA PRO A 404 -29.41 -1.87 43.27
C PRO A 404 -28.10 -1.61 42.50
N SER A 405 -27.38 -2.68 42.15
CA SER A 405 -26.07 -2.60 41.49
C SER A 405 -26.13 -2.92 40.02
N LEU A 406 -27.27 -3.26 39.46
CA LEU A 406 -27.42 -3.65 38.07
C LEU A 406 -27.13 -2.48 37.11
N ARG A 407 -26.17 -2.68 36.26
CA ARG A 407 -25.70 -1.69 35.28
C ARG A 407 -26.02 -2.08 33.85
N LYS A 408 -26.00 -3.39 33.55
CA LYS A 408 -26.25 -3.90 32.20
C LYS A 408 -27.23 -5.07 32.25
N VAL A 409 -28.29 -4.99 31.46
CA VAL A 409 -29.15 -6.12 31.10
C VAL A 409 -29.11 -6.32 29.62
N ASP A 410 -28.89 -7.58 29.16
CA ASP A 410 -28.92 -7.92 27.76
C ASP A 410 -30.11 -8.84 27.46
N LEU A 411 -31.07 -8.33 26.75
CA LEU A 411 -32.26 -9.02 26.30
C LEU A 411 -32.33 -9.14 24.78
N SER A 412 -31.20 -8.89 24.10
CA SER A 412 -31.11 -8.95 22.65
C SER A 412 -31.47 -10.32 22.07
N GLN A 413 -31.92 -10.35 20.85
CA GLN A 413 -32.31 -11.57 20.13
C GLN A 413 -33.31 -12.44 20.87
N ASN A 414 -34.26 -11.80 21.55
CA ASN A 414 -35.46 -12.46 22.12
C ASN A 414 -36.65 -12.25 21.18
N LEU A 415 -37.86 -12.57 21.67
CA LEU A 415 -39.13 -12.39 20.96
C LEU A 415 -39.96 -11.25 21.57
N LEU A 416 -39.29 -10.26 22.12
CA LEU A 416 -39.96 -9.10 22.70
C LEU A 416 -40.70 -8.34 21.60
N HIS A 417 -41.96 -8.11 21.80
CA HIS A 417 -42.80 -7.30 20.95
C HIS A 417 -43.75 -6.45 21.79
N PHE A 418 -44.18 -5.34 21.27
CA PHE A 418 -45.04 -4.41 21.92
C PHE A 418 -46.39 -4.43 21.25
N LEU A 419 -47.34 -5.11 21.87
CA LEU A 419 -48.76 -5.04 21.46
C LEU A 419 -49.40 -3.91 22.21
N PRO A 420 -50.07 -2.96 21.54
CA PRO A 420 -50.91 -1.98 22.21
C PRO A 420 -52.06 -2.75 22.87
N LYS A 421 -52.10 -2.84 24.21
CA LYS A 421 -53.29 -3.26 24.90
C LYS A 421 -54.22 -2.08 24.91
N CYS A 422 -55.37 -2.24 24.28
CA CYS A 422 -56.49 -1.33 24.36
C CYS A 422 -57.17 -1.42 25.74
N THR A 423 -56.44 -1.27 26.84
CA THR A 423 -57.01 -1.24 28.18
C THR A 423 -56.37 -0.09 28.94
N ASN A 424 -57.25 0.73 29.47
CA ASN A 424 -56.94 1.84 30.36
C ASN A 424 -55.98 1.40 31.47
N ASN A 425 -54.89 2.12 31.68
CA ASN A 425 -54.02 2.11 32.84
C ASN A 425 -52.94 1.05 33.01
N SER A 426 -52.43 0.46 32.00
CA SER A 426 -51.13 -0.23 32.20
C SER A 426 -50.08 0.36 31.26
N MET A 427 -49.18 1.13 31.81
CA MET A 427 -47.97 1.55 31.13
C MET A 427 -47.13 0.33 30.84
N TYR A 428 -46.75 0.17 29.56
CA TYR A 428 -45.81 -0.84 29.12
C TYR A 428 -44.41 -0.37 29.41
N GLN A 429 -43.71 -1.20 30.11
CA GLN A 429 -42.31 -1.02 30.46
C GLN A 429 -41.46 -1.82 29.51
N LEU A 430 -40.51 -1.18 28.90
CA LEU A 430 -39.63 -1.70 27.94
C LEU A 430 -38.23 -1.98 28.49
N PRO A 431 -37.69 -3.09 28.19
CA PRO A 431 -36.27 -3.45 28.40
C PRO A 431 -35.42 -3.21 27.17
N GLN A 432 -34.37 -3.42 27.16
CA GLN A 432 -33.08 -2.78 27.00
C GLN A 432 -31.92 -3.64 26.62
N VAL A 433 -30.94 -3.18 25.86
CA VAL A 433 -30.24 -3.83 24.93
C VAL A 433 -28.77 -3.77 24.81
N SER A 434 -28.11 -4.80 24.43
CA SER A 434 -26.68 -4.94 24.30
C SER A 434 -26.13 -4.39 23.01
N VAL A 435 -24.87 -4.09 23.08
CA VAL A 435 -23.99 -3.78 21.97
C VAL A 435 -23.75 -5.04 21.16
N ASN A 436 -23.96 -4.93 19.89
CA ASN A 436 -23.53 -5.95 18.96
C ASN A 436 -22.01 -6.01 18.96
N GLN A 437 -21.44 -7.11 19.48
CA GLN A 437 -19.98 -7.30 19.54
C GLN A 437 -19.30 -7.40 18.17
N ASN A 438 -20.05 -7.44 17.10
CA ASN A 438 -19.51 -7.56 15.74
C ASN A 438 -18.89 -6.27 15.17
N GLY A 439 -18.84 -5.18 15.93
CA GLY A 439 -18.32 -3.90 15.47
C GLY A 439 -16.99 -3.47 16.03
N TYR A 440 -16.46 -4.17 17.01
CA TYR A 440 -15.18 -3.78 17.60
C TYR A 440 -14.04 -4.66 17.09
N THR A 441 -13.81 -4.65 15.80
CA THR A 441 -12.49 -4.95 15.28
C THR A 441 -11.60 -3.74 15.57
N ARG A 442 -10.67 -4.00 16.35
CA ARG A 442 -9.45 -3.35 16.68
C ARG A 442 -8.89 -2.53 15.53
N VAL A 443 -9.40 -1.37 15.28
CA VAL A 443 -8.68 -0.24 14.75
C VAL A 443 -9.33 0.91 15.46
N ASP A 444 -8.58 1.47 16.47
CA ASP A 444 -8.56 2.82 16.22
C ASP A 444 -9.09 3.70 17.26
N ASP A 445 -8.24 4.57 17.56
CA ASP A 445 -8.43 5.87 18.19
C ASP A 445 -9.67 6.69 17.72
N LEU A 446 -10.43 6.14 16.75
CA LEU A 446 -11.70 6.68 16.26
C LEU A 446 -12.93 6.23 17.05
N ASN A 447 -12.78 5.14 17.78
CA ASN A 447 -13.87 4.77 18.69
C ASN A 447 -13.86 5.71 19.89
N PRO A 448 -15.02 6.14 20.35
CA PRO A 448 -15.07 6.82 21.64
C PRO A 448 -14.36 5.93 22.66
N PRO A 449 -13.62 6.51 23.61
CA PRO A 449 -12.95 5.73 24.64
C PRO A 449 -13.94 4.74 25.23
N PRO A 450 -13.49 3.53 25.60
CA PRO A 450 -14.39 2.55 26.20
C PRO A 450 -15.11 3.20 27.35
N MET A 451 -16.34 3.60 27.08
CA MET A 451 -17.16 4.19 28.13
C MET A 451 -17.46 3.11 29.12
N VAL A 452 -17.15 3.34 30.37
CA VAL A 452 -17.69 2.57 31.47
C VAL A 452 -19.20 2.80 31.45
N TRP A 453 -19.91 1.86 30.84
CA TRP A 453 -21.33 1.93 30.65
C TRP A 453 -22.01 1.76 32.03
N GLU A 454 -22.24 2.83 32.64
CA GLU A 454 -23.11 2.81 33.81
C GLU A 454 -24.55 2.69 33.33
N ARG A 455 -25.21 1.60 33.63
CA ARG A 455 -26.61 1.29 33.23
C ARG A 455 -26.87 1.33 31.73
N ARG A 456 -26.52 0.25 31.09
CA ARG A 456 -26.75 0.02 29.68
C ARG A 456 -27.83 -1.02 29.45
N GLU A 457 -28.64 -0.74 28.48
CA GLU A 457 -29.80 -1.57 28.17
C GLU A 457 -29.93 -1.82 26.64
N ALA A 458 -30.08 -3.09 26.15
CA ALA A 458 -29.98 -3.58 24.81
C ALA A 458 -31.22 -4.32 24.24
N LEU A 459 -31.85 -3.87 23.11
CA LEU A 459 -33.04 -4.42 22.43
C LEU A 459 -32.79 -4.73 20.92
N ASN A 460 -31.53 -4.84 20.48
CA ASN A 460 -31.24 -5.11 19.07
C ASN A 460 -31.72 -6.49 18.64
N GLY A 461 -32.12 -6.61 17.40
CA GLY A 461 -32.61 -7.88 16.84
C GLY A 461 -33.95 -8.36 17.45
N ASN A 462 -34.70 -7.49 18.06
CA ASN A 462 -36.11 -7.73 18.48
C ASN A 462 -37.08 -7.20 17.40
N GLN A 463 -38.34 -7.52 17.52
CA GLN A 463 -39.38 -7.09 16.60
C GLN A 463 -40.05 -5.81 17.07
N ILE A 464 -39.29 -4.74 17.27
CA ILE A 464 -39.78 -3.46 17.73
C ILE A 464 -40.08 -2.58 16.51
N ASP A 465 -41.34 -2.23 16.31
CA ASP A 465 -41.81 -1.51 15.15
C ASP A 465 -42.15 -0.05 15.41
N PHE A 466 -42.45 0.34 16.67
CA PHE A 466 -42.69 1.75 17.04
C PHE A 466 -42.53 2.02 18.54
N TYR A 467 -42.40 3.31 18.91
CA TYR A 467 -42.16 3.74 20.28
C TYR A 467 -43.29 4.66 20.76
N TYR A 468 -43.63 4.46 22.05
CA TYR A 468 -44.46 5.41 22.75
C TYR A 468 -43.65 6.54 23.37
N GLU A 469 -44.21 7.72 23.45
CA GLU A 469 -43.56 8.89 24.00
C GLU A 469 -43.09 8.68 25.46
N ASN A 470 -43.82 7.86 26.21
CA ASN A 470 -43.49 7.51 27.61
C ASN A 470 -42.69 6.18 27.71
N ALA A 471 -42.15 5.66 26.60
CA ALA A 471 -41.30 4.52 26.69
C ALA A 471 -40.10 4.87 27.60
N PHE A 472 -39.68 3.91 28.40
CA PHE A 472 -38.54 4.04 29.32
C PHE A 472 -38.75 5.03 30.48
N ARG A 473 -39.95 5.57 30.69
CA ARG A 473 -40.23 6.58 31.75
C ARG A 473 -39.75 6.15 33.13
N GLU A 474 -39.81 4.87 33.46
CA GLU A 474 -39.41 4.35 34.77
C GLU A 474 -37.90 4.33 34.96
N LEU A 475 -37.15 4.43 33.87
CA LEU A 475 -35.71 4.44 33.86
C LEU A 475 -35.12 5.83 33.54
N ASN A 476 -35.97 6.84 33.44
CA ASN A 476 -35.58 8.16 32.95
C ASN A 476 -34.40 8.78 33.73
N ALA A 477 -34.39 8.58 35.07
CA ALA A 477 -33.32 9.13 35.92
C ALA A 477 -32.00 8.34 35.87
N THR A 478 -32.01 7.13 35.35
CA THR A 478 -30.90 6.21 35.53
C THR A 478 -30.34 5.64 34.20
N LEU A 479 -31.12 5.72 33.13
CA LEU A 479 -30.73 5.21 31.83
C LEU A 479 -29.69 6.12 31.15
N LYS A 480 -28.45 5.62 31.00
CA LYS A 480 -27.37 6.36 30.33
C LYS A 480 -27.10 5.92 28.90
N ALA A 481 -27.41 4.68 28.58
CA ALA A 481 -27.19 4.16 27.26
C ALA A 481 -28.34 3.27 26.80
N LEU A 482 -28.79 3.52 25.56
CA LEU A 482 -29.87 2.79 24.92
C LEU A 482 -29.46 2.38 23.52
N ASP A 483 -29.51 1.11 23.26
CA ASP A 483 -29.18 0.56 21.92
C ASP A 483 -30.46 -0.06 21.31
N LEU A 484 -30.97 0.51 20.29
CA LEU A 484 -32.15 0.11 19.55
C LEU A 484 -31.78 -0.30 18.11
N SER A 485 -30.53 -0.66 17.89
CA SER A 485 -30.05 -1.02 16.55
C SER A 485 -30.68 -2.31 16.04
N ASN A 486 -30.71 -2.43 14.71
CA ASN A 486 -31.16 -3.62 13.99
C ASN A 486 -32.58 -4.07 14.40
N ASN A 487 -33.51 -3.10 14.44
CA ASN A 487 -34.94 -3.31 14.60
C ASN A 487 -35.68 -2.93 13.31
N GLU A 488 -36.89 -3.41 13.16
CA GLU A 488 -37.68 -3.24 11.91
C GLU A 488 -38.59 -1.99 12.00
N PHE A 489 -37.98 -0.79 12.04
CA PHE A 489 -38.73 0.46 12.10
C PHE A 489 -39.44 0.87 10.82
N HIS A 490 -39.25 0.18 9.73
CA HIS A 490 -39.76 0.55 8.43
C HIS A 490 -41.25 0.18 8.24
N PHE A 491 -41.77 -0.77 9.01
CA PHE A 491 -43.19 -1.19 8.95
C PHE A 491 -44.11 -0.24 9.70
N LEU A 492 -44.12 0.99 9.29
CA LEU A 492 -45.12 1.93 9.81
C LEU A 492 -46.41 1.82 9.00
N MET A 493 -47.51 1.65 9.71
CA MET A 493 -48.84 1.74 9.12
C MET A 493 -48.98 3.09 8.40
N ARG A 494 -49.65 3.11 7.24
CA ARG A 494 -49.92 4.32 6.47
C ARG A 494 -50.43 5.44 7.38
N GLY A 495 -49.68 6.52 7.51
CA GLY A 495 -50.08 7.68 8.30
C GLY A 495 -49.34 7.88 9.65
N MET A 496 -48.54 6.90 10.10
CA MET A 496 -47.70 7.06 11.31
C MET A 496 -46.30 7.46 10.95
N GLY A 497 -45.74 8.49 11.60
CA GLY A 497 -44.33 8.90 11.48
C GLY A 497 -43.49 8.32 12.61
N HIS A 498 -42.16 8.29 12.42
CA HIS A 498 -41.25 7.94 13.49
C HIS A 498 -41.30 9.00 14.61
N ARG A 499 -41.70 8.63 15.79
CA ARG A 499 -41.80 9.52 16.96
C ARG A 499 -40.62 9.29 17.88
N PHE A 500 -39.67 10.20 17.88
CA PHE A 500 -38.52 10.16 18.78
C PHE A 500 -38.73 10.99 20.06
N GLY A 501 -39.95 11.39 20.36
CA GLY A 501 -40.31 12.17 21.56
C GLY A 501 -39.89 11.50 22.86
N PHE A 502 -39.80 10.16 22.90
CA PHE A 502 -39.33 9.44 24.10
C PHE A 502 -37.93 9.87 24.54
N ILE A 503 -37.05 10.31 23.60
CA ILE A 503 -35.67 10.77 23.91
C ILE A 503 -35.70 12.01 24.82
N ASN A 504 -36.71 12.86 24.63
CA ASN A 504 -36.89 14.08 25.43
C ASN A 504 -37.13 13.76 26.90
N ASN A 505 -37.72 12.59 27.18
CA ASN A 505 -38.06 12.14 28.53
C ASN A 505 -36.94 11.38 29.22
N LEU A 506 -35.73 11.32 28.63
CA LEU A 506 -34.56 10.60 29.13
C LEU A 506 -33.40 11.56 29.44
N PRO A 507 -33.50 12.36 30.51
CA PRO A 507 -32.53 13.40 30.83
C PRO A 507 -31.12 12.89 31.19
N SER A 508 -30.98 11.58 31.48
CA SER A 508 -29.71 10.95 31.82
C SER A 508 -29.06 10.21 30.63
N LEU A 509 -29.76 10.17 29.47
CA LEU A 509 -29.28 9.39 28.32
C LEU A 509 -28.07 10.07 27.64
N GLU A 510 -26.94 9.40 27.69
CA GLU A 510 -25.71 9.89 27.08
C GLU A 510 -25.41 9.23 25.73
N VAL A 511 -25.87 8.00 25.52
CA VAL A 511 -25.59 7.19 24.34
C VAL A 511 -26.86 6.60 23.78
N LEU A 512 -27.06 6.80 22.48
CA LEU A 512 -28.18 6.23 21.73
C LEU A 512 -27.65 5.57 20.45
N SER A 513 -28.02 4.32 20.25
CA SER A 513 -27.79 3.61 18.98
C SER A 513 -29.14 3.36 18.30
N LEU A 514 -29.23 3.85 17.06
CA LEU A 514 -30.35 3.66 16.14
C LEU A 514 -29.85 3.06 14.81
N ASN A 515 -28.70 2.36 14.84
CA ASN A 515 -28.12 1.80 13.64
C ASN A 515 -29.04 0.76 12.98
N ASP A 516 -28.98 0.70 11.66
CA ASP A 516 -29.61 -0.37 10.87
C ASP A 516 -31.11 -0.54 11.17
N ASN A 517 -31.86 0.56 11.12
CA ASN A 517 -33.32 0.59 11.40
C ASN A 517 -34.16 1.07 10.21
N ASP A 518 -33.56 1.21 9.03
CA ASP A 518 -34.24 1.70 7.82
C ASP A 518 -34.94 3.06 7.98
N ILE A 519 -34.49 3.90 8.93
CA ILE A 519 -35.08 5.21 9.20
C ILE A 519 -34.78 6.15 8.02
N GLY A 520 -35.84 6.51 7.26
CA GLY A 520 -35.64 7.32 6.05
C GLY A 520 -36.72 8.29 5.70
N MET A 521 -37.92 8.14 6.26
CA MET A 521 -39.07 9.01 5.95
C MET A 521 -39.99 9.21 7.15
N ARG A 522 -40.77 10.29 7.12
CA ARG A 522 -41.87 10.59 8.07
C ARG A 522 -41.40 10.65 9.51
N ILE A 523 -40.44 11.52 9.75
CA ILE A 523 -40.06 11.90 11.10
C ILE A 523 -40.86 13.19 11.46
N ASP A 524 -41.63 13.13 12.51
CA ASP A 524 -42.50 14.25 12.87
C ASP A 524 -41.71 15.40 13.50
N GLN A 525 -40.56 15.14 14.11
CA GLN A 525 -39.80 16.15 14.85
C GLN A 525 -38.29 15.93 14.75
N ALA A 526 -37.53 17.02 14.79
CA ALA A 526 -36.07 16.94 14.98
C ALA A 526 -35.72 16.27 16.31
N LEU A 527 -34.63 15.53 16.34
CA LEU A 527 -34.14 14.94 17.59
C LEU A 527 -33.79 16.05 18.59
N TYR A 528 -34.28 15.92 19.79
CA TYR A 528 -33.99 16.83 20.89
C TYR A 528 -33.44 16.07 22.09
N SER A 529 -32.28 16.46 22.59
CA SER A 529 -31.72 15.98 23.85
C SER A 529 -30.65 16.93 24.34
N ILE A 530 -30.71 17.24 25.62
CA ILE A 530 -29.68 18.05 26.30
C ILE A 530 -28.56 17.18 26.92
N SER A 531 -28.77 15.87 27.02
CA SER A 531 -27.85 14.94 27.70
C SER A 531 -27.06 14.06 26.71
N LEU A 532 -27.55 13.86 25.49
CA LEU A 532 -27.00 12.94 24.53
C LEU A 532 -25.62 13.41 24.04
N LYS A 533 -24.60 12.53 24.21
CA LYS A 533 -23.21 12.77 23.82
C LYS A 533 -22.81 11.95 22.58
N TYR A 534 -23.35 10.74 22.46
CA TYR A 534 -22.98 9.79 21.39
C TYR A 534 -24.23 9.29 20.68
N LEU A 535 -24.33 9.55 19.40
CA LEU A 535 -25.40 9.07 18.53
C LEU A 535 -24.84 8.20 17.41
N TYR A 536 -25.31 6.96 17.35
CA TYR A 536 -25.05 6.03 16.28
C TYR A 536 -26.31 5.94 15.39
N PHE A 537 -26.20 6.42 14.17
CA PHE A 537 -27.29 6.46 13.20
C PHE A 537 -26.88 5.86 11.84
N ALA A 538 -25.96 4.91 11.88
CA ALA A 538 -25.45 4.26 10.69
C ALA A 538 -26.46 3.27 10.10
N GLY A 539 -26.38 3.01 8.78
CA GLY A 539 -27.22 2.02 8.12
C GLY A 539 -28.70 2.41 8.04
N ASN A 540 -28.99 3.70 8.01
CA ASN A 540 -30.33 4.24 7.81
C ASN A 540 -30.46 4.90 6.42
N HIS A 541 -31.51 5.65 6.17
CA HIS A 541 -31.82 6.26 4.88
C HIS A 541 -31.80 7.80 4.92
N LEU A 542 -30.74 8.41 5.47
CA LEU A 542 -30.57 9.86 5.46
C LEU A 542 -30.54 10.45 4.05
N ASN A 543 -30.11 9.66 3.04
CA ASN A 543 -30.19 10.06 1.64
C ASN A 543 -31.60 10.45 1.20
N ILE A 544 -32.61 9.74 1.70
CA ILE A 544 -34.03 10.04 1.39
C ILE A 544 -34.43 11.30 2.16
N MET A 545 -34.14 11.35 3.46
CA MET A 545 -34.48 12.47 4.30
C MET A 545 -33.94 13.79 3.81
N TRP A 546 -32.67 13.83 3.44
CA TRP A 546 -32.00 15.07 3.04
C TRP A 546 -32.23 15.47 1.58
N ASN A 547 -32.79 14.58 0.76
CA ASN A 547 -33.15 14.89 -0.62
C ASN A 547 -34.60 15.35 -0.78
N THR A 548 -35.48 15.15 0.22
CA THR A 548 -36.93 15.38 0.09
C THR A 548 -37.42 16.74 0.57
N GLY A 549 -36.54 17.61 1.03
CA GLY A 549 -36.86 18.98 1.41
C GLY A 549 -36.15 19.52 2.64
N ASP A 550 -36.24 20.81 2.87
CA ASP A 550 -35.49 21.60 3.84
C ASP A 550 -35.81 21.26 5.30
N ASN A 551 -36.94 20.62 5.56
CA ASN A 551 -37.39 20.34 6.92
C ASN A 551 -36.49 19.37 7.68
N TYR A 552 -35.82 18.48 7.00
CA TYR A 552 -34.92 17.47 7.60
C TYR A 552 -33.47 17.92 7.75
N HIS A 553 -33.07 19.04 7.16
CA HIS A 553 -31.70 19.57 7.29
C HIS A 553 -31.36 19.92 8.76
N LYS A 554 -32.37 20.16 9.59
CA LYS A 554 -32.24 20.49 11.00
C LYS A 554 -32.40 19.29 11.96
N PHE A 555 -32.44 18.06 11.43
CA PHE A 555 -32.79 16.86 12.19
C PHE A 555 -31.91 16.66 13.45
N PHE A 556 -30.62 16.91 13.37
CA PHE A 556 -29.68 16.77 14.49
C PHE A 556 -29.40 18.08 15.26
N LYS A 557 -29.94 19.19 14.81
CA LYS A 557 -29.55 20.52 15.30
C LYS A 557 -29.73 20.70 16.81
N ASN A 558 -30.77 20.10 17.40
CA ASN A 558 -31.13 20.27 18.78
C ASN A 558 -30.42 19.31 19.75
N LEU A 559 -29.45 18.58 19.29
CA LEU A 559 -28.59 17.73 20.09
C LEU A 559 -27.34 18.53 20.55
N THR A 560 -27.56 19.51 21.39
CA THR A 560 -26.58 20.55 21.70
C THR A 560 -25.30 20.03 22.36
N ASN A 561 -25.36 18.93 23.09
CA ASN A 561 -24.21 18.33 23.79
C ASN A 561 -23.62 17.14 23.06
N LEU A 562 -24.00 16.91 21.78
CA LEU A 562 -23.52 15.79 21.02
C LEU A 562 -22.02 15.97 20.67
N VAL A 563 -21.24 14.98 21.03
CA VAL A 563 -19.78 14.92 20.83
C VAL A 563 -19.41 14.00 19.66
N TYR A 564 -20.16 12.93 19.49
CA TYR A 564 -19.91 11.89 18.47
C TYR A 564 -21.17 11.64 17.65
N LEU A 565 -21.05 11.69 16.35
CA LEU A 565 -22.12 11.37 15.41
C LEU A 565 -21.62 10.39 14.35
N ASP A 566 -22.27 9.23 14.26
CA ASP A 566 -22.03 8.25 13.21
C ASP A 566 -23.23 8.20 12.26
N ILE A 567 -23.05 8.66 11.05
CA ILE A 567 -24.02 8.60 9.94
C ILE A 567 -23.43 7.84 8.74
N SER A 568 -22.59 6.85 9.04
CA SER A 568 -22.05 5.95 8.01
C SER A 568 -23.16 5.07 7.41
N ARG A 569 -22.90 4.45 6.25
CA ARG A 569 -23.83 3.52 5.57
C ARG A 569 -25.26 4.07 5.34
N ASN A 570 -25.39 5.40 5.13
CA ASN A 570 -26.67 6.07 4.89
C ASN A 570 -26.94 6.36 3.40
N GLN A 571 -26.17 5.78 2.49
CA GLN A 571 -26.30 5.92 1.03
C GLN A 571 -26.24 7.39 0.54
N LEU A 572 -25.59 8.28 1.29
CA LEU A 572 -25.47 9.69 0.97
C LEU A 572 -24.64 9.90 -0.30
N ARG A 573 -25.18 10.57 -1.32
CA ARG A 573 -24.50 10.91 -2.58
C ARG A 573 -23.89 12.31 -2.55
N SER A 574 -24.53 13.22 -1.84
CA SER A 574 -24.07 14.58 -1.60
C SER A 574 -24.52 15.06 -0.23
N LEU A 575 -23.82 16.04 0.30
CA LEU A 575 -24.22 16.77 1.49
C LEU A 575 -24.37 18.24 1.14
N SER A 576 -25.52 18.81 1.46
CA SER A 576 -25.74 20.25 1.24
C SER A 576 -24.99 21.05 2.32
N GLN A 577 -24.63 22.28 1.99
CA GLN A 577 -24.08 23.24 2.93
C GLN A 577 -24.96 23.41 4.16
N GLU A 578 -26.27 23.48 3.95
CA GLU A 578 -27.25 23.66 5.02
C GLU A 578 -27.26 22.53 6.03
N VAL A 579 -27.11 21.28 5.59
CA VAL A 579 -27.03 20.14 6.51
C VAL A 579 -25.81 20.28 7.42
N ILE A 580 -24.64 20.62 6.87
CA ILE A 580 -23.40 20.77 7.66
C ILE A 580 -23.53 21.91 8.66
N CYS A 581 -24.10 23.04 8.25
CA CYS A 581 -24.32 24.21 9.13
C CYS A 581 -25.32 23.93 10.26
N ASN A 582 -26.19 22.95 10.08
CA ASN A 582 -27.17 22.54 11.10
C ASN A 582 -26.74 21.32 11.93
N LEU A 583 -25.54 20.80 11.73
CA LEU A 583 -24.96 19.77 12.61
C LEU A 583 -24.62 20.39 13.98
N PRO A 584 -24.68 19.60 15.08
CA PRO A 584 -24.31 20.06 16.42
C PRO A 584 -22.89 20.62 16.47
N GLN A 585 -22.73 21.84 16.99
CA GLN A 585 -21.44 22.56 16.97
C GLN A 585 -20.39 21.98 17.92
N ASN A 586 -20.82 21.21 18.94
CA ASN A 586 -19.92 20.57 19.91
C ASN A 586 -19.36 19.23 19.45
N LEU A 587 -19.63 18.84 18.18
CA LEU A 587 -19.10 17.61 17.62
C LEU A 587 -17.56 17.60 17.64
N ARG A 588 -17.01 16.55 18.25
CA ARG A 588 -15.57 16.23 18.22
C ARG A 588 -15.25 15.13 17.22
N ALA A 589 -16.20 14.22 16.97
CA ALA A 589 -16.03 13.17 16.00
C ALA A 589 -17.26 13.06 15.09
N LEU A 590 -17.01 13.07 13.77
CA LEU A 590 -18.02 12.87 12.74
C LEU A 590 -17.58 11.73 11.83
N ARG A 591 -18.45 10.73 11.67
CA ARG A 591 -18.23 9.59 10.81
C ARG A 591 -19.25 9.57 9.68
N LEU A 592 -18.74 9.64 8.46
CA LEU A 592 -19.45 9.61 7.18
C LEU A 592 -18.99 8.44 6.29
N SER A 593 -18.34 7.46 6.91
CA SER A 593 -17.76 6.35 6.15
C SER A 593 -18.83 5.49 5.47
N ASP A 594 -18.42 4.79 4.41
CA ASP A 594 -19.27 3.85 3.71
C ASP A 594 -20.58 4.48 3.19
N ASN A 595 -20.43 5.63 2.55
CA ASN A 595 -21.49 6.33 1.83
C ASN A 595 -21.15 6.38 0.32
N LEU A 596 -21.89 7.14 -0.45
CA LEU A 596 -21.72 7.26 -1.90
C LEU A 596 -21.27 8.67 -2.30
N LEU A 597 -20.63 9.42 -1.37
CA LEU A 597 -20.25 10.81 -1.56
C LEU A 597 -19.18 10.93 -2.67
N ASN A 598 -19.52 11.63 -3.74
CA ASN A 598 -18.60 12.01 -4.80
C ASN A 598 -17.98 13.41 -4.60
N TYR A 599 -18.62 14.24 -3.80
CA TYR A 599 -18.21 15.57 -3.42
C TYR A 599 -18.55 15.83 -1.94
N PHE A 600 -17.72 16.64 -1.29
CA PHE A 600 -17.94 17.10 0.08
C PHE A 600 -17.63 18.62 0.15
N PRO A 601 -18.49 19.45 0.78
CA PRO A 601 -18.30 20.90 0.88
C PRO A 601 -17.32 21.23 2.04
N TRP A 602 -16.04 21.05 1.80
CA TRP A 602 -14.97 21.17 2.79
C TRP A 602 -14.89 22.53 3.50
N GLU A 603 -15.27 23.59 2.85
CA GLU A 603 -15.23 24.94 3.42
C GLU A 603 -16.20 25.08 4.59
N ASN A 604 -17.34 24.40 4.54
CA ASN A 604 -18.37 24.47 5.55
C ASN A 604 -18.07 23.63 6.80
N ILE A 605 -17.14 22.68 6.74
CA ILE A 605 -16.78 21.86 7.91
C ILE A 605 -16.19 22.70 9.04
N THR A 606 -15.66 23.87 8.72
CA THR A 606 -15.07 24.80 9.69
C THR A 606 -16.07 25.34 10.71
N VAL A 607 -17.37 25.26 10.43
CA VAL A 607 -18.44 25.57 11.39
C VAL A 607 -18.36 24.64 12.60
N LEU A 608 -17.89 23.39 12.43
CA LEU A 608 -17.70 22.43 13.49
C LEU A 608 -16.36 22.68 14.23
N GLY A 609 -16.25 23.80 14.91
CA GLY A 609 -15.02 24.29 15.52
C GLY A 609 -14.39 23.39 16.57
N GLN A 610 -15.09 22.40 17.11
CA GLN A 610 -14.59 21.43 18.07
C GLN A 610 -14.16 20.09 17.45
N LEU A 611 -14.25 19.96 16.11
CA LEU A 611 -13.99 18.71 15.41
C LEU A 611 -12.53 18.28 15.58
N GLN A 612 -12.32 17.05 16.04
CA GLN A 612 -11.02 16.43 16.27
C GLN A 612 -10.79 15.25 15.32
N HIS A 613 -11.83 14.45 15.08
CA HIS A 613 -11.80 13.25 14.27
C HIS A 613 -12.82 13.35 13.15
N PHE A 614 -12.37 13.21 11.92
CA PHE A 614 -13.24 13.20 10.77
C PHE A 614 -12.98 11.96 9.92
N ASN A 615 -13.97 11.11 9.78
CA ASN A 615 -13.91 9.91 8.96
C ASN A 615 -14.90 10.02 7.79
N ILE A 616 -14.34 10.06 6.58
CA ILE A 616 -15.09 10.06 5.32
C ILE A 616 -14.59 8.94 4.39
N SER A 617 -14.04 7.88 4.99
CA SER A 617 -13.53 6.73 4.27
C SER A 617 -14.63 5.96 3.53
N LYS A 618 -14.24 5.07 2.61
CA LYS A 618 -15.18 4.24 1.83
C LYS A 618 -16.28 5.07 1.15
N ASN A 619 -15.85 6.12 0.46
CA ASN A 619 -16.71 6.97 -0.34
C ASN A 619 -16.23 6.99 -1.81
N ARG A 620 -16.71 7.91 -2.62
CA ARG A 620 -16.37 8.05 -4.04
C ARG A 620 -15.68 9.38 -4.36
N LEU A 621 -15.02 9.99 -3.37
CA LEU A 621 -14.32 11.24 -3.54
C LEU A 621 -13.16 11.07 -4.54
N SER A 622 -13.18 11.80 -5.64
CA SER A 622 -12.15 11.73 -6.69
C SER A 622 -11.06 12.79 -6.52
N SER A 623 -11.37 13.89 -5.86
CA SER A 623 -10.45 15.00 -5.64
C SER A 623 -10.75 15.74 -4.32
N LEU A 624 -9.74 16.42 -3.80
CA LEU A 624 -9.86 17.37 -2.71
C LEU A 624 -9.73 18.78 -3.27
N PRO A 625 -10.35 19.82 -2.68
CA PRO A 625 -10.25 21.18 -3.17
C PRO A 625 -8.86 21.77 -2.95
N ASN A 626 -8.39 22.60 -3.86
CA ASN A 626 -7.09 23.27 -3.71
C ASN A 626 -7.23 24.61 -2.97
N VAL A 627 -7.91 24.57 -1.81
CA VAL A 627 -8.10 25.70 -0.91
C VAL A 627 -7.54 25.38 0.46
N ILE A 628 -7.22 26.40 1.23
CA ILE A 628 -6.76 26.24 2.62
C ILE A 628 -7.99 26.07 3.51
N ILE A 629 -8.13 24.93 4.14
CA ILE A 629 -9.17 24.68 5.13
C ILE A 629 -8.61 24.98 6.53
N PRO A 630 -9.10 26.00 7.23
CA PRO A 630 -8.54 26.41 8.52
C PRO A 630 -9.07 25.53 9.66
N PHE A 631 -8.68 24.26 9.70
CA PHE A 631 -8.94 23.40 10.85
C PHE A 631 -8.20 23.94 12.09
N ARG A 632 -8.82 23.78 13.25
CA ARG A 632 -8.19 24.16 14.51
C ARG A 632 -7.07 23.19 14.90
N SER A 633 -6.21 23.61 15.80
CA SER A 633 -5.06 22.81 16.28
C SER A 633 -5.44 21.50 16.98
N ASN A 634 -6.68 21.37 17.43
CA ASN A 634 -7.22 20.15 18.04
C ASN A 634 -7.70 19.10 17.03
N PHE A 635 -7.69 19.40 15.73
CA PHE A 635 -8.03 18.44 14.67
C PHE A 635 -6.86 17.44 14.49
N THR A 636 -7.09 16.18 14.87
CA THR A 636 -6.03 15.18 15.01
C THR A 636 -6.10 14.02 14.04
N LEU A 637 -7.30 13.73 13.51
CA LEU A 637 -7.48 12.57 12.66
C LEU A 637 -8.34 12.88 11.44
N LEU A 638 -7.82 12.52 10.28
CA LEU A 638 -8.52 12.56 8.99
C LEU A 638 -8.43 11.22 8.29
N ASP A 639 -9.56 10.57 8.10
CA ASP A 639 -9.64 9.31 7.36
C ASP A 639 -10.29 9.52 6.00
N LEU A 640 -9.48 9.42 4.96
CA LEU A 640 -9.82 9.52 3.54
C LEU A 640 -9.63 8.18 2.82
N SER A 641 -9.39 7.10 3.56
CA SER A 641 -9.11 5.78 2.99
C SER A 641 -10.28 5.25 2.15
N TYR A 642 -10.00 4.34 1.24
CA TYR A 642 -11.02 3.71 0.37
C TYR A 642 -11.88 4.74 -0.39
N ASN A 643 -11.24 5.72 -1.00
CA ASN A 643 -11.85 6.68 -1.91
C ASN A 643 -11.24 6.56 -3.32
N TRP A 644 -11.52 7.49 -4.20
CA TRP A 644 -10.99 7.52 -5.56
C TRP A 644 -10.03 8.69 -5.78
N ILE A 645 -9.43 9.21 -4.72
CA ILE A 645 -8.55 10.38 -4.77
C ILE A 645 -7.30 10.04 -5.59
N SER A 646 -7.10 10.79 -6.68
CA SER A 646 -5.99 10.56 -7.60
C SER A 646 -4.82 11.52 -7.40
N LYS A 647 -5.06 12.68 -6.80
CA LYS A 647 -4.06 13.72 -6.55
C LYS A 647 -4.35 14.43 -5.23
N LEU A 648 -3.30 14.79 -4.53
CA LEU A 648 -3.40 15.63 -3.34
C LEU A 648 -3.13 17.09 -3.73
N PRO A 649 -4.00 18.03 -3.35
CA PRO A 649 -3.80 19.45 -3.65
C PRO A 649 -2.79 20.09 -2.70
N GLU A 650 -2.05 21.07 -3.19
CA GLU A 650 -0.96 21.71 -2.44
C GLU A 650 -1.42 22.51 -1.21
N LYS A 651 -2.64 23.06 -1.26
CA LYS A 651 -3.12 23.99 -0.22
C LYS A 651 -3.95 23.32 0.86
N PHE A 652 -4.55 22.17 0.59
CA PHE A 652 -5.53 21.54 1.48
C PHE A 652 -4.98 21.23 2.88
N PHE A 653 -3.79 20.66 2.96
CA PHE A 653 -3.19 20.24 4.23
C PHE A 653 -2.39 21.34 4.94
N ARG A 654 -2.22 22.51 4.33
CA ARG A 654 -1.23 23.52 4.74
C ARG A 654 -1.41 24.07 6.16
N LYS A 655 -2.63 24.09 6.69
CA LYS A 655 -2.94 24.58 8.05
C LYS A 655 -3.36 23.49 9.04
N MET A 656 -3.21 22.21 8.70
CA MET A 656 -3.59 21.09 9.58
C MET A 656 -2.47 20.70 10.54
N GLN A 657 -1.96 21.66 11.32
CA GLN A 657 -0.80 21.44 12.21
C GLN A 657 -1.06 20.47 13.35
N GLY A 658 -2.32 20.28 13.76
CA GLY A 658 -2.70 19.34 14.82
C GLY A 658 -2.83 17.90 14.36
N LEU A 659 -2.74 17.63 13.05
CA LEU A 659 -3.03 16.32 12.48
C LEU A 659 -1.98 15.28 12.91
N ARG A 660 -2.45 14.19 13.53
CA ARG A 660 -1.62 13.06 14.00
C ARG A 660 -1.79 11.82 13.15
N TYR A 661 -3.00 11.61 12.63
CA TYR A 661 -3.36 10.41 11.90
C TYR A 661 -3.98 10.80 10.57
N LEU A 662 -3.34 10.40 9.47
CA LEU A 662 -3.83 10.62 8.11
C LEU A 662 -3.93 9.29 7.38
N TYR A 663 -5.14 8.89 7.02
CA TYR A 663 -5.39 7.66 6.31
C TYR A 663 -5.72 7.95 4.85
N LEU A 664 -4.85 7.49 3.95
CA LEU A 664 -4.94 7.66 2.49
C LEU A 664 -4.87 6.32 1.74
N ASN A 665 -4.86 5.21 2.48
CA ASN A 665 -4.76 3.88 1.88
C ASN A 665 -5.97 3.56 0.98
N ASN A 666 -5.76 2.68 0.01
CA ASN A 666 -6.80 2.26 -0.94
C ASN A 666 -7.49 3.44 -1.66
N ASN A 667 -6.67 4.31 -2.23
CA ASN A 667 -7.08 5.39 -3.11
C ASN A 667 -6.51 5.18 -4.52
N ARG A 668 -6.46 6.22 -5.35
CA ARG A 668 -5.92 6.21 -6.71
C ARG A 668 -4.72 7.14 -6.88
N LEU A 669 -3.97 7.37 -5.81
CA LEU A 669 -2.80 8.23 -5.81
C LEU A 669 -1.69 7.60 -6.67
N LYS A 670 -1.27 8.33 -7.71
CA LYS A 670 -0.20 7.88 -8.62
C LYS A 670 1.12 8.57 -8.30
N ILE A 671 1.09 9.86 -8.02
CA ILE A 671 2.28 10.67 -7.79
C ILE A 671 2.02 11.56 -6.56
N LEU A 672 2.97 11.55 -5.63
CA LEU A 672 3.00 12.50 -4.53
C LEU A 672 4.03 13.57 -4.86
N LYS A 673 3.61 14.81 -5.03
CA LYS A 673 4.52 15.92 -5.28
C LYS A 673 5.13 16.41 -3.97
N HIS A 674 6.38 16.78 -3.99
CA HIS A 674 7.09 17.33 -2.83
C HIS A 674 6.37 18.51 -2.17
N GLN A 675 5.61 19.27 -2.93
CA GLN A 675 4.87 20.45 -2.46
C GLN A 675 3.56 20.12 -1.71
N THR A 676 3.03 18.89 -1.84
CA THR A 676 1.70 18.54 -1.30
C THR A 676 1.69 18.15 0.17
N LEU A 677 2.78 17.59 0.68
CA LEU A 677 2.87 17.10 2.06
C LEU A 677 4.02 17.70 2.91
N PRO A 678 4.81 18.69 2.47
CA PRO A 678 6.05 19.05 3.14
C PRO A 678 5.84 19.59 4.56
N ASP A 679 4.76 20.31 4.82
CA ASP A 679 4.48 20.90 6.14
C ASP A 679 4.04 19.85 7.16
N LEU A 680 3.32 18.80 6.71
CA LEU A 680 2.86 17.70 7.56
C LEU A 680 3.99 16.70 7.89
N MET A 681 5.05 16.70 7.10
CA MET A 681 6.10 15.68 7.15
C MET A 681 7.45 16.21 7.64
N ARG A 682 7.58 17.53 7.90
CA ARG A 682 8.81 18.10 8.42
C ARG A 682 9.13 17.61 9.84
N HIS A 683 10.42 17.57 10.17
CA HIS A 683 10.87 17.41 11.54
C HIS A 683 10.18 18.45 12.43
N GLY A 684 9.42 18.00 13.44
CA GLY A 684 8.60 18.86 14.30
C GLY A 684 7.11 18.87 13.95
N SER A 685 6.66 18.17 12.91
CA SER A 685 5.22 17.93 12.67
C SER A 685 4.64 16.97 13.70
N ASN A 686 3.34 17.13 13.99
CA ASN A 686 2.63 16.25 14.92
C ASN A 686 2.16 14.93 14.28
N LEU A 687 2.41 14.72 13.00
CA LEU A 687 1.95 13.54 12.28
C LEU A 687 2.67 12.28 12.80
N LYS A 688 1.90 11.32 13.29
CA LYS A 688 2.40 10.04 13.81
C LYS A 688 2.23 8.91 12.82
N THR A 689 1.09 8.86 12.15
CA THR A 689 0.76 7.77 11.24
C THR A 689 0.24 8.30 9.91
N LEU A 690 0.78 7.74 8.82
CA LEU A 690 0.34 7.98 7.46
C LEU A 690 0.14 6.64 6.76
N THR A 691 -1.06 6.35 6.25
CA THR A 691 -1.29 5.11 5.50
C THR A 691 -1.33 5.39 4.01
N LEU A 692 -0.57 4.63 3.25
CA LEU A 692 -0.42 4.83 1.80
C LEU A 692 -0.63 3.55 0.97
N HIS A 693 -0.71 2.38 1.62
CA HIS A 693 -0.85 1.10 0.93
C HIS A 693 -2.13 1.03 0.06
N GLY A 694 -2.12 0.20 -0.97
CA GLY A 694 -3.26 0.06 -1.88
C GLY A 694 -3.49 1.26 -2.79
N ASN A 695 -2.46 2.09 -3.05
CA ASN A 695 -2.48 3.15 -4.06
C ASN A 695 -1.62 2.75 -5.27
N PRO A 696 -2.04 3.06 -6.52
CA PRO A 696 -1.31 2.71 -7.72
C PRO A 696 -0.17 3.71 -8.00
N PHE A 697 0.90 3.65 -7.19
CA PHE A 697 2.02 4.58 -7.35
C PHE A 697 2.78 4.36 -8.65
N ALA A 698 3.12 5.47 -9.31
CA ALA A 698 4.02 5.49 -10.45
C ALA A 698 5.45 5.74 -9.95
N CYS A 699 6.30 4.73 -10.10
CA CYS A 699 7.70 4.81 -9.75
C CYS A 699 8.49 5.45 -10.89
N SER A 700 8.50 6.76 -10.90
CA SER A 700 9.24 7.61 -11.83
C SER A 700 10.20 8.50 -11.04
N CYS A 701 11.08 9.16 -11.74
CA CYS A 701 12.03 10.09 -11.11
C CYS A 701 11.34 11.21 -10.33
N ASP A 702 10.09 11.54 -10.67
CA ASP A 702 9.30 12.52 -9.91
C ASP A 702 8.91 12.02 -8.50
N THR A 703 8.96 10.72 -8.27
CA THR A 703 8.67 10.07 -6.97
C THR A 703 9.92 9.70 -6.18
N ALA A 704 11.11 9.83 -6.76
CA ALA A 704 12.36 9.43 -6.11
C ALA A 704 12.59 10.16 -4.77
N TRP A 705 12.29 11.47 -4.68
CA TRP A 705 12.37 12.26 -3.45
C TRP A 705 11.54 11.65 -2.33
N PHE A 706 10.43 11.01 -2.67
CA PHE A 706 9.51 10.42 -1.69
C PHE A 706 10.09 9.15 -1.08
N ALA A 707 10.85 8.37 -1.85
CA ALA A 707 11.59 7.22 -1.34
C ALA A 707 12.63 7.66 -0.30
N ASP A 708 13.43 8.69 -0.62
CA ASP A 708 14.41 9.27 0.33
C ASP A 708 13.72 9.83 1.58
N PHE A 709 12.59 10.50 1.38
CA PHE A 709 11.79 11.01 2.49
C PHE A 709 11.28 9.88 3.39
N LEU A 710 10.79 8.77 2.82
CA LEU A 710 10.30 7.63 3.58
C LEU A 710 11.39 6.99 4.46
N TRP A 711 12.63 6.95 3.98
CA TRP A 711 13.77 6.47 4.77
C TRP A 711 14.13 7.40 5.94
N ALA A 712 13.97 8.70 5.76
CA ALA A 712 14.35 9.71 6.75
C ALA A 712 13.19 10.14 7.68
N SER A 713 11.95 9.77 7.38
CA SER A 713 10.76 10.25 8.08
C SER A 713 10.57 9.56 9.43
N PRO A 714 10.28 10.31 10.52
CA PRO A 714 9.86 9.74 11.80
C PRO A 714 8.40 9.27 11.81
N VAL A 715 7.64 9.47 10.72
CA VAL A 715 6.23 9.12 10.61
C VAL A 715 6.10 7.62 10.40
N TYR A 716 5.27 6.96 11.20
CA TYR A 716 4.98 5.55 11.02
C TYR A 716 4.09 5.33 9.80
N ILE A 717 4.56 4.54 8.85
CA ILE A 717 3.83 4.17 7.63
C ILE A 717 3.63 2.66 7.63
N PRO A 718 2.41 2.19 7.95
CA PRO A 718 2.13 0.75 7.97
C PRO A 718 2.29 0.12 6.59
N LEU A 719 2.76 -1.13 6.55
CA LEU A 719 2.91 -1.93 5.33
C LEU A 719 3.76 -1.25 4.24
N LEU A 720 4.72 -0.42 4.64
CA LEU A 720 5.55 0.39 3.75
C LEU A 720 6.31 -0.46 2.73
N THR A 721 6.94 -1.52 3.17
CA THR A 721 7.76 -2.37 2.29
C THR A 721 6.94 -3.43 1.55
N THR A 722 5.73 -3.76 2.03
CA THR A 722 4.92 -4.86 1.50
C THR A 722 3.82 -4.42 0.55
N HIS A 723 3.14 -3.32 0.85
CA HIS A 723 1.93 -2.90 0.15
C HIS A 723 1.97 -1.45 -0.35
N VAL A 724 3.06 -0.71 -0.09
CA VAL A 724 3.34 0.56 -0.76
C VAL A 724 4.27 0.25 -1.93
N GLN A 725 3.66 -0.14 -3.06
CA GLN A 725 4.34 -0.72 -4.21
C GLN A 725 4.17 0.13 -5.46
N CYS A 726 5.08 -0.07 -6.39
CA CYS A 726 5.01 0.48 -7.74
C CYS A 726 3.94 -0.27 -8.54
N GLU A 727 3.02 0.47 -9.16
CA GLU A 727 2.08 -0.05 -10.16
C GLU A 727 2.60 0.19 -11.58
N PHE A 728 3.36 1.27 -11.77
CA PHE A 728 3.95 1.68 -13.04
C PHE A 728 5.41 2.10 -12.84
N PRO A 729 6.32 1.85 -13.83
CA PRO A 729 6.14 1.08 -15.06
C PRO A 729 6.06 -0.44 -14.79
N GLU A 730 5.65 -1.22 -15.79
CA GLU A 730 5.51 -2.68 -15.69
C GLU A 730 6.80 -3.38 -15.22
N SER A 731 7.96 -2.86 -15.58
CA SER A 731 9.26 -3.40 -15.15
C SER A 731 9.50 -3.33 -13.64
N LEU A 732 8.83 -2.45 -12.93
CA LEU A 732 8.94 -2.25 -11.48
C LEU A 732 7.66 -2.65 -10.74
N GLN A 733 6.64 -3.15 -11.44
CA GLN A 733 5.36 -3.52 -10.84
C GLN A 733 5.53 -4.52 -9.70
N GLY A 734 4.87 -4.26 -8.58
CA GLY A 734 4.94 -5.09 -7.38
C GLY A 734 6.22 -4.94 -6.56
N THR A 735 7.18 -4.12 -6.98
CA THR A 735 8.34 -3.76 -6.15
C THR A 735 7.96 -2.67 -5.16
N SER A 736 8.61 -2.67 -3.99
CA SER A 736 8.39 -1.59 -3.01
C SER A 736 8.86 -0.26 -3.55
N LEU A 737 8.13 0.80 -3.23
CA LEU A 737 8.53 2.18 -3.57
C LEU A 737 9.92 2.55 -3.00
N LEU A 738 10.31 1.91 -1.89
CA LEU A 738 11.63 2.07 -1.27
C LEU A 738 12.78 1.52 -2.09
N THR A 739 12.54 0.62 -3.05
CA THR A 739 13.58 0.05 -3.91
C THR A 739 14.00 0.99 -5.03
N MET A 740 13.32 2.10 -5.21
CA MET A 740 13.74 3.11 -6.16
C MET A 740 15.05 3.73 -5.71
N ASP A 741 16.10 3.52 -6.51
CA ASP A 741 17.35 4.24 -6.35
C ASP A 741 17.22 5.64 -6.98
N PRO A 742 17.18 6.72 -6.16
CA PRO A 742 17.16 8.09 -6.69
C PRO A 742 18.34 8.39 -7.60
N ARG A 743 19.46 7.67 -7.43
CA ARG A 743 20.68 7.82 -8.23
C ARG A 743 20.52 7.26 -9.65
N SER A 744 19.59 6.33 -9.87
CA SER A 744 19.26 5.82 -11.20
C SER A 744 18.45 6.82 -12.01
N CYS A 745 17.90 7.84 -11.37
CA CYS A 745 17.19 8.93 -12.04
C CYS A 745 18.23 9.90 -12.61
N PRO A 746 18.31 10.03 -13.94
CA PRO A 746 19.22 11.00 -14.54
C PRO A 746 18.78 12.40 -14.08
N GLU A 747 19.60 13.03 -13.28
CA GLU A 747 19.43 14.44 -12.94
C GLU A 747 19.30 15.22 -14.25
N ILE A 748 18.36 16.12 -14.34
CA ILE A 748 18.20 17.00 -15.51
C ILE A 748 19.52 17.72 -15.79
N PHE A 749 20.24 18.11 -14.75
CA PHE A 749 21.60 18.67 -14.84
C PHE A 749 22.61 17.66 -15.45
N GLY A 750 22.58 16.39 -15.04
CA GLY A 750 23.43 15.35 -15.60
C GLY A 750 23.18 15.14 -17.09
N ARG A 751 21.94 15.16 -17.52
CA ARG A 751 21.59 15.12 -18.97
C ARG A 751 22.08 16.36 -19.70
N VAL A 752 21.87 17.55 -19.11
CA VAL A 752 22.35 18.80 -19.71
C VAL A 752 23.86 18.82 -19.76
N TYR A 753 24.57 18.42 -18.72
CA TYR A 753 26.01 18.28 -18.73
C TYR A 753 26.51 17.23 -19.74
N PHE A 754 25.88 16.06 -19.79
CA PHE A 754 26.22 15.04 -20.75
C PHE A 754 25.99 15.51 -22.19
N LEU A 755 24.85 16.13 -22.48
CA LEU A 755 24.56 16.69 -23.81
C LEU A 755 25.50 17.83 -24.15
N SER A 756 25.80 18.74 -23.21
CA SER A 756 26.71 19.86 -23.44
C SER A 756 28.16 19.41 -23.62
N THR A 757 28.64 18.48 -22.81
CA THR A 757 29.99 17.90 -22.97
C THR A 757 30.10 17.06 -24.22
N SER A 758 29.11 16.22 -24.53
CA SER A 758 29.06 15.44 -25.78
C SER A 758 29.00 16.36 -27.00
N PHE A 759 28.21 17.43 -26.93
CA PHE A 759 28.16 18.44 -27.98
C PHE A 759 29.51 19.18 -28.10
N LEU A 760 30.13 19.54 -26.99
CA LEU A 760 31.44 20.17 -26.97
C LEU A 760 32.52 19.26 -27.58
N VAL A 761 32.55 17.99 -27.18
CA VAL A 761 33.48 16.98 -27.76
C VAL A 761 33.18 16.80 -29.25
N LEU A 762 31.91 16.72 -29.63
CA LEU A 762 31.51 16.59 -31.02
C LEU A 762 31.92 17.84 -31.85
N VAL A 763 31.78 19.03 -31.30
CA VAL A 763 32.22 20.28 -31.91
C VAL A 763 33.77 20.31 -32.03
N LEU A 764 34.47 19.97 -30.92
CA LEU A 764 35.92 19.98 -30.90
C LEU A 764 36.54 18.93 -31.85
N THR A 765 35.86 17.82 -32.09
CA THR A 765 36.33 16.79 -33.04
C THR A 765 35.83 17.02 -34.45
N ALA A 766 34.56 17.44 -34.59
CA ALA A 766 33.96 17.69 -35.93
C ALA A 766 34.50 18.95 -36.61
N LEU A 767 34.76 20.04 -35.85
CA LEU A 767 35.30 21.26 -36.43
C LEU A 767 36.69 21.09 -37.07
N PRO A 768 37.67 20.45 -36.42
CA PRO A 768 38.94 20.15 -37.08
C PRO A 768 38.76 19.19 -38.25
N LEU A 769 37.90 18.18 -38.13
CA LEU A 769 37.60 17.24 -39.20
C LEU A 769 36.90 17.91 -40.37
N LEU A 770 35.90 18.75 -40.10
CA LEU A 770 35.23 19.56 -41.12
C LEU A 770 36.18 20.59 -41.75
N LYS A 771 37.05 21.20 -40.94
CA LYS A 771 38.14 22.07 -41.47
C LYS A 771 39.09 21.31 -42.36
N HIS A 772 39.41 20.05 -42.00
CA HIS A 772 40.31 19.22 -42.79
C HIS A 772 39.66 18.71 -44.10
N LEU A 773 38.40 18.27 -44.01
CA LEU A 773 37.66 17.72 -45.17
C LEU A 773 36.98 18.76 -46.03
N TYR A 774 36.42 19.83 -45.43
CA TYR A 774 35.57 20.80 -46.07
C TYR A 774 35.95 22.24 -45.75
N GLY A 775 37.15 22.50 -45.25
CA GLY A 775 37.53 23.82 -44.71
C GLY A 775 37.41 24.95 -45.72
N TRP A 776 37.67 24.66 -47.00
CA TRP A 776 37.47 25.66 -48.07
C TRP A 776 35.98 25.85 -48.37
N ASP A 777 35.16 24.82 -48.32
CA ASP A 777 33.72 24.94 -48.63
C ASP A 777 32.98 25.67 -47.53
N LEU A 778 33.34 25.42 -46.28
CA LEU A 778 32.80 26.12 -45.14
C LEU A 778 33.22 27.58 -45.06
N TRP A 779 34.52 27.86 -45.41
CA TRP A 779 35.00 29.23 -45.47
C TRP A 779 34.35 29.99 -46.62
N TYR A 780 34.11 29.35 -47.72
CA TYR A 780 33.37 29.85 -48.85
C TYR A 780 31.91 30.21 -48.49
N CYS A 781 31.17 29.30 -47.83
CA CYS A 781 29.82 29.61 -47.38
C CYS A 781 29.80 30.76 -46.38
N PHE A 782 30.78 30.84 -45.48
CA PHE A 782 30.87 31.93 -44.51
C PHE A 782 31.17 33.26 -45.18
N GLN A 783 32.07 33.31 -46.15
CA GLN A 783 32.35 34.50 -46.94
C GLN A 783 31.12 34.97 -47.75
N LEU A 784 30.34 34.04 -48.29
CA LEU A 784 29.12 34.31 -49.04
C LEU A 784 28.02 34.91 -48.13
N LEU A 785 27.84 34.39 -46.95
CA LEU A 785 26.93 34.93 -45.92
C LEU A 785 27.41 36.30 -45.45
N TRP A 786 28.72 36.48 -45.26
CA TRP A 786 29.28 37.74 -44.78
C TRP A 786 29.30 38.85 -45.84
N ALA A 787 29.54 38.48 -47.11
CA ALA A 787 29.45 39.41 -48.27
C ALA A 787 28.00 39.89 -48.44
N GLY A 788 27.00 39.00 -48.25
CA GLY A 788 25.60 39.34 -48.27
C GLY A 788 25.21 40.35 -47.19
N HIS A 789 25.90 40.30 -46.03
CA HIS A 789 25.58 41.19 -44.89
C HIS A 789 26.27 42.54 -44.97
N LYS A 790 27.37 42.68 -45.75
CA LYS A 790 28.13 43.93 -45.90
C LYS A 790 27.79 44.83 -47.15
N GLY A 791 26.80 44.37 -47.95
CA GLY A 791 26.28 45.19 -49.02
C GLY A 791 27.30 45.65 -50.05
N TYR A 792 28.23 44.73 -50.45
CA TYR A 792 29.15 45.07 -51.53
C TYR A 792 28.41 45.23 -52.87
N SER A 793 28.43 46.44 -53.46
CA SER A 793 27.97 46.68 -54.79
C SER A 793 29.05 46.34 -55.78
N GLN A 794 28.66 45.87 -56.97
CA GLN A 794 29.56 45.59 -58.07
C GLN A 794 30.37 46.82 -58.43
N LEU A 795 31.68 46.69 -58.59
CA LEU A 795 32.52 47.68 -59.24
C LEU A 795 32.16 47.77 -60.76
N PRO A 796 32.00 48.95 -61.33
CA PRO A 796 31.73 49.06 -62.75
C PRO A 796 32.89 48.45 -63.56
N GLY A 797 32.53 47.57 -64.49
CA GLY A 797 33.49 46.91 -65.38
C GLY A 797 34.31 47.94 -66.18
N SER A 798 35.59 47.77 -66.22
CA SER A 798 36.48 48.49 -67.14
C SER A 798 36.28 47.96 -68.56
N ASP A 799 35.87 48.85 -69.46
CA ASP A 799 35.86 48.64 -70.95
C ASP A 799 37.30 48.36 -71.42
N TYR A 800 37.63 47.07 -71.58
CA TYR A 800 38.79 46.68 -72.40
C TYR A 800 38.30 45.79 -73.52
N ASP A 801 38.57 46.31 -74.80
CA ASP A 801 38.09 45.80 -76.05
C ASP A 801 38.87 44.55 -76.58
N ASP A 802 39.51 43.77 -75.73
CA ASP A 802 40.22 42.50 -76.04
C ASP A 802 39.75 41.35 -75.27
N HIS A 803 38.52 40.88 -75.49
CA HIS A 803 37.95 39.74 -74.80
C HIS A 803 38.21 38.43 -75.61
N TYR A 804 38.80 37.42 -74.90
CA TYR A 804 38.77 36.04 -75.30
C TYR A 804 37.44 35.38 -74.92
N ASP A 805 36.95 34.48 -75.78
CA ASP A 805 35.72 33.71 -75.43
C ASP A 805 36.08 32.64 -74.36
N ALA A 806 37.24 32.13 -74.31
CA ALA A 806 37.66 31.17 -73.24
C ALA A 806 39.21 31.19 -73.07
N PHE A 807 39.61 31.13 -71.78
CA PHE A 807 40.96 30.78 -71.37
C PHE A 807 41.03 29.28 -71.10
N VAL A 808 42.00 28.61 -71.79
CA VAL A 808 42.18 27.14 -71.70
C VAL A 808 43.33 26.80 -70.75
N VAL A 809 43.00 26.10 -69.69
CA VAL A 809 43.97 25.67 -68.68
C VAL A 809 44.10 24.17 -68.71
N PHE A 810 45.32 23.71 -68.90
CA PHE A 810 45.69 22.31 -69.05
C PHE A 810 47.07 22.04 -68.45
N ASP A 811 47.44 20.80 -68.28
CA ASP A 811 48.77 20.42 -67.86
C ASP A 811 49.72 20.45 -69.05
N THR A 812 50.59 21.43 -69.12
CA THR A 812 51.49 21.69 -70.18
C THR A 812 52.66 20.70 -70.20
N GLU A 813 52.91 20.02 -69.05
CA GLU A 813 53.96 18.97 -68.96
C GLU A 813 53.48 17.62 -69.53
N ASN A 814 52.19 17.43 -69.67
CA ASN A 814 51.61 16.18 -70.20
C ASN A 814 51.44 16.32 -71.75
N GLN A 815 52.30 15.65 -72.45
CA GLN A 815 52.36 15.70 -73.93
C GLN A 815 51.00 15.29 -74.57
N SER A 816 50.31 14.29 -74.06
CA SER A 816 49.06 13.81 -74.65
C SER A 816 47.92 14.80 -74.45
N VAL A 817 47.90 15.55 -73.36
CA VAL A 817 46.94 16.63 -73.10
C VAL A 817 47.22 17.85 -74.00
N ARG A 818 48.49 18.20 -74.13
CA ARG A 818 48.96 19.26 -74.96
C ARG A 818 48.60 19.00 -76.43
N ASP A 819 48.92 17.80 -76.96
CA ASP A 819 48.55 17.39 -78.29
C ASP A 819 47.04 17.44 -78.55
N TRP A 820 46.21 17.02 -77.52
CA TRP A 820 44.77 17.07 -77.63
C TRP A 820 44.26 18.53 -77.65
N VAL A 821 44.86 19.38 -76.85
CA VAL A 821 44.42 20.83 -76.81
C VAL A 821 44.76 21.49 -78.13
N TYR A 822 45.98 21.31 -78.69
CA TYR A 822 46.37 22.00 -79.88
C TYR A 822 45.81 21.36 -81.19
N ASN A 823 45.66 20.05 -81.22
CA ASN A 823 45.25 19.37 -82.47
C ASN A 823 43.72 19.16 -82.54
N GLU A 824 43.07 19.03 -81.39
CA GLU A 824 41.63 18.79 -81.37
C GLU A 824 40.87 20.06 -80.93
N LEU A 825 41.12 20.54 -79.66
CA LEU A 825 40.31 21.66 -79.09
C LEU A 825 40.43 22.94 -79.90
N THR A 826 41.66 23.39 -80.20
CA THR A 826 41.83 24.66 -80.95
C THR A 826 41.29 24.53 -82.38
N VAL A 827 41.52 23.42 -83.02
CA VAL A 827 41.09 23.22 -84.42
C VAL A 827 39.55 23.24 -84.50
N HIS A 828 38.89 22.61 -83.58
CA HIS A 828 37.46 22.49 -83.61
C HIS A 828 36.77 23.79 -83.12
N LEU A 829 37.35 24.57 -82.20
CA LEU A 829 36.74 25.75 -81.67
C LEU A 829 37.13 27.03 -82.49
N GLU A 830 38.41 27.18 -82.89
CA GLU A 830 38.85 28.36 -83.61
C GLU A 830 38.58 28.25 -85.07
N ASN A 831 38.77 27.05 -85.71
CA ASN A 831 38.68 26.86 -87.14
C ASN A 831 37.38 26.16 -87.59
N GLY A 832 36.63 25.55 -86.69
CA GLY A 832 35.47 24.72 -87.03
C GLY A 832 34.12 25.33 -86.59
N GLY A 833 33.09 25.24 -87.42
CA GLY A 833 31.72 25.58 -87.13
C GLY A 833 31.25 27.03 -87.57
N ARG A 834 29.98 27.35 -87.28
CA ARG A 834 29.39 28.67 -87.68
C ARG A 834 29.88 29.87 -86.84
N ARG A 835 30.31 29.64 -85.64
CA ARG A 835 30.85 30.64 -84.68
C ARG A 835 32.26 30.15 -84.32
N ARG A 836 33.23 31.08 -84.54
CA ARG A 836 34.64 30.84 -84.12
C ARG A 836 34.83 31.47 -82.79
N PHE A 837 35.47 30.68 -81.85
CA PHE A 837 35.78 31.18 -80.53
C PHE A 837 37.23 31.62 -80.45
N ARG A 838 37.54 32.75 -79.85
CA ARG A 838 38.88 33.18 -79.51
C ARG A 838 39.32 32.56 -78.20
N LEU A 839 40.30 31.63 -78.32
CA LEU A 839 40.90 30.97 -77.22
C LEU A 839 42.18 31.69 -76.79
N CYS A 840 42.29 31.82 -75.40
CA CYS A 840 43.55 32.24 -74.78
C CYS A 840 44.32 31.01 -74.33
N LEU A 841 45.55 30.83 -74.82
CA LEU A 841 46.42 29.75 -74.45
C LEU A 841 47.75 30.27 -73.88
N GLU A 842 48.26 29.66 -72.79
CA GLU A 842 49.49 30.11 -72.11
C GLU A 842 50.69 30.32 -73.06
N GLU A 843 51.04 29.33 -73.81
CA GLU A 843 52.20 29.37 -74.65
C GLU A 843 52.07 30.27 -75.88
N ARG A 844 50.91 30.63 -76.29
CA ARG A 844 50.64 31.42 -77.51
C ARG A 844 50.30 32.88 -77.21
N ASP A 845 49.49 33.13 -76.19
CA ASP A 845 48.81 34.42 -76.03
C ASP A 845 49.26 35.21 -74.80
N TRP A 846 50.13 34.65 -73.94
CA TRP A 846 50.69 35.38 -72.83
C TRP A 846 51.72 36.39 -73.21
N LEU A 847 51.67 37.54 -72.59
CA LEU A 847 52.58 38.62 -72.93
C LEU A 847 54.00 38.42 -72.35
N PRO A 848 55.05 38.41 -73.15
CA PRO A 848 56.41 38.26 -72.63
C PRO A 848 56.78 39.51 -71.84
N GLY A 849 57.33 39.29 -70.63
CA GLY A 849 57.74 40.42 -69.75
C GLY A 849 56.81 40.72 -68.59
N LEU A 850 55.57 40.20 -68.61
CA LEU A 850 54.72 40.24 -67.46
C LEU A 850 54.94 39.04 -66.47
N SER A 851 54.65 39.23 -65.21
CA SER A 851 54.76 38.15 -64.27
C SER A 851 53.76 37.05 -64.64
N CYS A 852 54.04 35.82 -64.31
CA CYS A 852 53.15 34.66 -64.52
C CYS A 852 51.82 34.90 -63.90
N ILE A 853 51.78 35.49 -62.67
CA ILE A 853 50.52 35.81 -61.92
C ILE A 853 49.73 36.92 -62.68
N GLU A 854 50.34 37.93 -63.18
CA GLU A 854 49.64 38.98 -63.92
C GLU A 854 49.05 38.44 -65.22
N ASN A 855 49.86 37.67 -66.02
CA ASN A 855 49.33 37.01 -67.20
C ASN A 855 48.20 36.07 -66.86
N LEU A 856 48.32 35.34 -65.82
CA LEU A 856 47.26 34.45 -65.32
C LEU A 856 45.96 35.25 -64.92
N HIS A 857 46.16 36.34 -64.22
CA HIS A 857 45.05 37.19 -63.83
C HIS A 857 44.35 37.76 -65.04
N ASN A 858 45.14 38.30 -65.96
CA ASN A 858 44.62 38.87 -67.20
C ASN A 858 43.87 37.82 -68.05
N ALA A 859 44.47 36.64 -68.24
CA ALA A 859 43.84 35.55 -68.96
C ALA A 859 42.51 35.09 -68.35
N VAL A 860 42.42 35.03 -67.03
CA VAL A 860 41.17 34.61 -66.29
C VAL A 860 40.09 35.68 -66.33
N TYR A 861 40.44 36.98 -66.22
CA TYR A 861 39.48 38.08 -66.15
C TYR A 861 39.13 38.71 -67.50
N SER A 862 40.02 38.58 -68.51
CA SER A 862 39.71 39.01 -69.87
C SER A 862 39.07 37.96 -70.76
N SER A 863 38.87 36.75 -70.25
CA SER A 863 38.16 35.67 -70.93
C SER A 863 36.74 35.51 -70.43
N ALA A 864 35.78 35.31 -71.32
CA ALA A 864 34.39 35.12 -70.92
C ALA A 864 34.22 33.83 -70.04
N LYS A 865 34.94 32.77 -70.34
CA LYS A 865 34.95 31.51 -69.55
C LYS A 865 36.35 30.96 -69.45
N THR A 866 36.56 30.12 -68.45
CA THR A 866 37.79 29.32 -68.25
C THR A 866 37.51 27.85 -68.46
N VAL A 867 38.24 27.22 -69.38
CA VAL A 867 38.12 25.79 -69.69
C VAL A 867 39.20 25.02 -68.97
N PHE A 868 38.88 24.14 -68.09
CA PHE A 868 39.82 23.25 -67.46
C PHE A 868 39.86 21.91 -68.17
N VAL A 869 41.01 21.51 -68.73
CA VAL A 869 41.24 20.19 -69.38
C VAL A 869 41.92 19.31 -68.37
N LEU A 870 41.26 18.24 -67.89
CA LEU A 870 41.72 17.38 -66.82
C LEU A 870 41.80 15.92 -67.27
N THR A 871 42.86 15.22 -66.78
CA THR A 871 43.10 13.83 -67.05
C THR A 871 43.37 13.11 -65.68
N SER A 872 43.30 11.79 -65.71
CA SER A 872 43.54 10.96 -64.50
C SER A 872 45.01 10.98 -64.05
N GLY A 873 45.94 11.23 -64.99
CA GLY A 873 47.37 11.31 -64.68
C GLY A 873 47.77 12.52 -63.85
N GLY A 874 47.02 13.64 -63.96
CA GLY A 874 47.28 14.86 -63.26
C GLY A 874 46.58 14.98 -61.91
N THR A 875 46.00 13.89 -61.35
CA THR A 875 45.12 13.89 -60.20
C THR A 875 45.74 13.46 -58.90
N GLY A 876 47.01 13.11 -58.92
CA GLY A 876 47.78 12.83 -57.72
C GLY A 876 48.28 14.09 -56.99
N ALA A 877 49.27 13.93 -56.11
CA ALA A 877 49.86 15.02 -55.32
C ALA A 877 50.58 16.10 -56.19
N ASN A 878 50.75 15.90 -57.47
CA ASN A 878 51.52 16.73 -58.37
C ASN A 878 50.66 17.39 -59.45
N VAL A 879 49.53 17.94 -59.12
CA VAL A 879 48.79 18.86 -60.01
C VAL A 879 49.68 20.07 -60.26
N SER A 880 49.85 20.44 -61.52
CA SER A 880 50.59 21.65 -61.89
C SER A 880 50.15 22.85 -61.03
N GLY A 881 51.11 23.52 -60.43
CA GLY A 881 50.87 24.65 -59.54
C GLY A 881 49.95 25.72 -60.14
N MET A 882 50.05 25.84 -61.43
CA MET A 882 49.28 26.78 -62.27
C MET A 882 47.79 26.42 -62.34
N ILE A 883 47.46 25.18 -62.65
CA ILE A 883 46.04 24.74 -62.62
C ILE A 883 45.39 24.99 -61.27
N ARG A 884 46.14 24.83 -60.19
CA ARG A 884 45.66 25.10 -58.84
C ARG A 884 45.42 26.61 -58.63
N GLN A 885 46.29 27.46 -59.09
CA GLN A 885 46.12 28.93 -58.98
C GLN A 885 44.93 29.42 -59.76
N VAL A 886 44.83 28.99 -61.02
CA VAL A 886 43.70 29.32 -61.89
C VAL A 886 42.38 28.84 -61.25
N PHE A 887 42.38 27.65 -60.65
CA PHE A 887 41.22 27.10 -59.97
C PHE A 887 40.73 28.03 -58.85
N PHE A 888 41.62 28.55 -58.04
CA PHE A 888 41.26 29.54 -57.01
C PHE A 888 40.73 30.87 -57.58
N MET A 889 41.39 31.39 -58.62
CA MET A 889 40.96 32.64 -59.25
C MET A 889 39.59 32.52 -59.93
N VAL A 890 39.31 31.44 -60.61
CA VAL A 890 38.03 31.12 -61.22
C VAL A 890 36.95 30.88 -60.15
N GLN A 891 37.30 30.23 -59.05
CA GLN A 891 36.37 30.08 -57.93
C GLN A 891 36.02 31.44 -57.32
N GLN A 892 36.97 32.32 -57.18
CA GLN A 892 36.73 33.68 -56.74
C GLN A 892 35.84 34.44 -57.71
N ARG A 893 36.16 34.41 -59.01
CA ARG A 893 35.41 35.06 -60.08
C ARG A 893 33.95 34.54 -60.12
N LEU A 894 33.74 33.24 -59.94
CA LEU A 894 32.43 32.65 -59.91
C LEU A 894 31.59 33.14 -58.71
N LEU A 895 32.24 33.51 -57.60
CA LEU A 895 31.62 34.12 -56.44
C LEU A 895 31.28 35.59 -56.68
N ASP A 896 32.20 36.31 -57.25
CA ASP A 896 32.08 37.78 -57.41
C ASP A 896 31.07 38.15 -58.50
N GLU A 897 31.13 37.46 -59.63
CA GLU A 897 30.28 37.74 -60.80
C GLU A 897 28.95 36.96 -60.80
N LYS A 898 28.80 35.87 -59.98
CA LYS A 898 27.65 34.95 -59.98
C LYS A 898 27.26 34.45 -61.38
N VAL A 899 28.24 34.28 -62.27
CA VAL A 899 28.08 33.83 -63.65
C VAL A 899 28.79 32.50 -63.80
N ASP A 900 28.30 31.60 -64.67
CA ASP A 900 28.94 30.36 -65.01
C ASP A 900 30.22 30.56 -65.83
N VAL A 901 31.30 30.88 -65.15
CA VAL A 901 32.60 31.25 -65.77
C VAL A 901 33.54 30.07 -65.99
N ALA A 902 33.14 28.84 -65.70
CA ALA A 902 34.02 27.67 -65.81
C ALA A 902 33.40 26.54 -66.61
N VAL A 903 34.18 25.87 -67.42
CA VAL A 903 33.84 24.67 -68.16
C VAL A 903 34.90 23.61 -67.84
N LEU A 904 34.48 22.44 -67.40
CA LEU A 904 35.33 21.30 -67.10
C LEU A 904 35.29 20.31 -68.28
N VAL A 905 36.42 19.95 -68.82
CA VAL A 905 36.59 18.95 -69.84
C VAL A 905 37.40 17.79 -69.21
N LEU A 906 36.79 16.63 -69.10
CA LEU A 906 37.37 15.41 -68.57
C LEU A 906 37.79 14.55 -69.76
N LEU A 907 39.13 14.29 -69.94
CA LEU A 907 39.63 13.43 -70.97
C LEU A 907 39.56 11.91 -70.55
N ASP A 908 39.60 11.64 -69.24
CA ASP A 908 39.48 10.29 -68.68
C ASP A 908 38.43 10.25 -67.57
N GLU A 909 38.09 9.05 -67.10
CA GLU A 909 37.28 8.86 -65.90
C GLU A 909 38.00 9.37 -64.65
N VAL A 910 37.48 10.42 -64.07
CA VAL A 910 38.07 11.06 -62.90
C VAL A 910 37.43 10.50 -61.64
N PHE A 911 38.20 9.87 -60.75
CA PHE A 911 37.72 9.27 -59.51
C PHE A 911 37.13 10.25 -58.50
N PRO A 912 36.11 9.86 -57.71
CA PRO A 912 35.30 10.77 -56.85
C PRO A 912 36.04 11.44 -55.69
N LYS A 913 37.25 11.10 -55.37
CA LYS A 913 38.04 11.66 -54.26
C LYS A 913 38.82 12.93 -54.52
N MET A 914 38.69 13.49 -55.70
CA MET A 914 39.49 14.64 -56.08
C MET A 914 38.89 15.98 -55.65
N LYS A 915 39.74 16.91 -55.18
CA LYS A 915 39.33 18.29 -54.81
C LYS A 915 38.58 19.04 -55.92
N TYR A 916 38.81 18.72 -57.18
CA TYR A 916 38.17 19.30 -58.34
C TYR A 916 36.70 18.86 -58.53
N LEU A 917 36.32 17.73 -57.94
CA LEU A 917 34.94 17.26 -57.94
C LEU A 917 34.00 18.19 -57.12
N GLN A 918 34.56 18.95 -56.21
CA GLN A 918 33.77 19.93 -55.45
C GLN A 918 33.35 21.10 -56.35
N LEU A 919 34.19 21.54 -57.27
CA LEU A 919 33.81 22.49 -58.30
C LEU A 919 32.75 21.91 -59.26
N ARG A 920 32.93 20.61 -59.64
CA ARG A 920 31.95 19.90 -60.47
C ARG A 920 30.54 19.87 -59.84
N LYS A 921 30.42 19.73 -58.55
CA LYS A 921 29.12 19.78 -57.85
C LYS A 921 28.46 21.16 -57.86
N ARG A 922 29.24 22.21 -58.07
CA ARG A 922 28.77 23.60 -58.09
C ARG A 922 28.55 24.16 -59.47
N LEU A 923 29.08 23.49 -60.47
CA LEU A 923 28.89 23.88 -61.89
C LEU A 923 27.60 23.24 -62.41
N CYS A 924 26.97 23.93 -63.33
CA CYS A 924 25.85 23.39 -64.09
C CYS A 924 26.28 22.06 -64.78
N SER A 925 25.39 21.11 -64.83
CA SER A 925 25.68 19.82 -65.52
C SER A 925 26.05 19.98 -67.00
N LYS A 926 25.60 21.06 -67.57
CA LYS A 926 25.95 21.44 -68.96
C LYS A 926 27.40 21.99 -69.16
N SER A 927 28.04 22.41 -68.04
CA SER A 927 29.41 22.93 -68.02
C SER A 927 30.46 21.89 -67.67
N VAL A 928 30.05 20.64 -67.46
CA VAL A 928 30.96 19.52 -67.25
C VAL A 928 30.84 18.55 -68.42
N LEU A 929 31.90 18.43 -69.21
CA LEU A 929 31.90 17.62 -70.38
C LEU A 929 32.97 16.52 -70.35
N SER A 930 32.60 15.28 -70.69
CA SER A 930 33.51 14.16 -70.70
C SER A 930 33.87 13.86 -72.20
N TRP A 931 35.14 13.67 -72.46
CA TRP A 931 35.58 13.35 -73.81
C TRP A 931 35.16 11.88 -74.17
N PRO A 932 34.39 11.69 -75.25
CA PRO A 932 33.87 10.39 -75.62
C PRO A 932 34.95 9.48 -76.18
N ARG A 933 35.03 8.23 -75.68
CA ARG A 933 35.88 7.20 -76.21
C ARG A 933 35.48 6.75 -77.64
N ASN A 934 34.24 6.91 -77.98
CA ASN A 934 33.66 6.53 -79.24
C ASN A 934 33.74 7.75 -80.23
N PRO A 935 34.47 7.60 -81.36
CA PRO A 935 34.64 8.67 -82.38
C PRO A 935 33.27 9.18 -82.89
N ARG A 936 32.28 8.31 -82.99
CA ARG A 936 30.93 8.75 -83.44
C ARG A 936 30.20 9.74 -82.48
N ALA A 937 30.58 9.76 -81.25
CA ALA A 937 30.03 10.72 -80.29
C ALA A 937 30.82 12.04 -80.23
N GLN A 938 31.96 12.20 -80.84
CA GLN A 938 32.76 13.43 -80.82
C GLN A 938 32.00 14.64 -81.34
N PRO A 939 31.22 14.58 -82.47
CA PRO A 939 30.43 15.69 -82.89
C PRO A 939 29.46 16.24 -81.88
N LEU A 940 28.86 15.30 -81.04
CA LEU A 940 27.92 15.72 -79.95
C LEU A 940 28.69 16.48 -78.85
N PHE A 941 29.90 15.97 -78.50
CA PHE A 941 30.78 16.69 -77.55
C PHE A 941 31.12 18.12 -78.03
N TRP A 942 31.50 18.33 -79.28
CA TRP A 942 31.84 19.65 -79.81
C TRP A 942 30.61 20.56 -79.83
N ASN A 943 29.40 20.03 -80.09
CA ASN A 943 28.18 20.83 -80.04
C ASN A 943 27.86 21.22 -78.54
N SER A 944 28.05 20.32 -77.62
CA SER A 944 27.87 20.58 -76.20
C SER A 944 28.92 21.57 -75.67
N MET A 945 30.18 21.47 -76.14
CA MET A 945 31.26 22.38 -75.80
C MET A 945 30.95 23.78 -76.26
N ARG A 946 30.52 23.96 -77.53
CA ARG A 946 30.09 25.23 -78.04
C ARG A 946 28.89 25.81 -77.34
N ALA A 947 27.91 25.00 -77.00
CA ALA A 947 26.79 25.41 -76.21
C ALA A 947 27.22 25.91 -74.83
N ALA A 948 28.14 25.15 -74.13
CA ALA A 948 28.69 25.57 -72.87
C ALA A 948 29.49 26.90 -72.93
N LEU A 949 30.19 27.15 -73.98
CA LEU A 949 30.92 28.43 -74.18
C LEU A 949 29.99 29.60 -74.52
N SER A 950 28.91 29.34 -75.24
CA SER A 950 27.98 30.36 -75.73
C SER A 950 26.82 30.71 -74.81
N SER A 951 26.54 29.87 -73.81
CA SER A 951 25.38 30.01 -72.93
C SER A 951 25.73 30.66 -71.60
N ASP A 952 24.90 31.60 -71.20
CA ASP A 952 24.89 32.08 -69.82
C ASP A 952 23.92 31.22 -69.04
N ASN A 953 24.49 30.30 -68.26
CA ASN A 953 23.73 29.28 -67.53
C ASN A 953 23.25 29.77 -66.18
N LEU A 954 23.10 31.05 -65.94
CA LEU A 954 22.65 31.67 -64.69
C LEU A 954 21.37 31.03 -64.13
N ARG A 955 20.33 30.85 -64.97
CA ARG A 955 19.04 30.24 -64.47
C ARG A 955 19.15 28.82 -64.07
N SER A 956 20.05 28.04 -64.60
CA SER A 956 20.28 26.63 -64.17
C SER A 956 21.14 26.55 -62.90
N TYR A 957 21.95 27.59 -62.65
CA TYR A 957 22.75 27.68 -61.44
C TYR A 957 21.87 27.92 -60.17
N ASP A 958 20.93 28.87 -60.26
CA ASP A 958 20.02 29.20 -59.14
C ASP A 958 19.04 28.06 -58.80
N SER A 959 18.53 27.31 -59.79
CA SER A 959 17.65 26.17 -59.54
C SER A 959 18.36 25.01 -58.82
N ASN A 960 19.63 24.74 -59.13
CA ASN A 960 20.41 23.67 -58.48
C ASN A 960 20.90 24.04 -57.08
N MET A 961 21.05 25.33 -56.79
CA MET A 961 21.35 25.79 -55.40
C MET A 961 20.13 25.72 -54.48
N SER A 962 18.93 25.93 -54.98
CA SER A 962 17.69 25.82 -54.16
C SER A 962 17.39 24.35 -53.80
N GLU A 963 17.68 23.37 -54.62
CA GLU A 963 17.53 21.94 -54.33
C GLU A 963 18.61 21.40 -53.41
N SER A 964 19.79 22.01 -53.29
CA SER A 964 20.84 21.56 -52.40
C SER A 964 20.76 22.10 -50.96
N PHE A 965 19.82 22.99 -50.69
CA PHE A 965 19.50 23.57 -49.36
C PHE A 965 18.20 23.06 -48.75
N MET A 966 17.43 22.19 -49.44
CA MET A 966 16.38 21.38 -48.89
C MET A 966 16.93 19.94 -48.70
#